data_772e61ead2f1580f859ec8641c01baac
#
_entry.id   772e61ead2f1580f859ec8641c01baac
#
_cell.length_a   1.000
_cell.length_b   1.000
_cell.length_c   1.000
_cell.angle_alpha   90.00
_cell.angle_beta   90.00
_cell.angle_gamma   90.00
#
_symmetry.space_group_name_H-M   'P 1'
#
loop_
_entity.id
_entity.type
_entity.pdbx_description
1 polymer ?
#
loop_
_entity_poly.entity_id
_entity_poly.type
_entity_poly.pdbx_seq_one_letter_code
_entity_poly.pdbx_strand_id
1 'polypeptide(L)'
;MDKPERKRILAVMEKRGMNERVQALRELSVTTQPHIDMERAKSETATYKKYEGQLSVPELRAQVLYDYFATKTLSIGDGELIVGEKGDSPHGAPTFPELCCHTLEDMHVMNDRELISFSVKEEDYGYQEREIIPFWEKRSTRSKILANMSDQWKDCYAAGIFTEFMEQRGPGHTVGSFKLYEKGFLDYKADIQASIDSLDYFHDTEAFEKRNQLRGMAKACDAIMLLGSRYADYARELAKKEKCDTRKAELLQIAANCDVVPAHKPQTFWQAIQMYWFVHLGVTTELNPWDAYSPGRFDQHLNPFYQKDVEEGILDEKKALELLECLWVKFNNQPAPPKVGITLKESSTYTDFANLNTGGITPDGQNGVNDVSYLILDCMDEMKLLQPSSNVQISRKTPQKFLKRACEIARKGWGQPAFYNTEAIVQELMNAGKTLADARRGGTSGCVETCAFGNEAYILTGYFNIPKVFELTLNNGYDKVSKKQLGLQLGYAADFKTYDELFDAFKKQMKYFIDVKIQGSNIIEKIFADCMPAPFLSILTNDCIAKGKDYNAGGARYNTKYLQGVGIGTITDCLAAVKYNVYDKKNFTMDELMAALDDNFIGHERILNLVKNHSPKYGNDDEYADEIMKQVFEYYQGEVTGRPNMLGGMYRVNMLPTTCHVYFGEVMMASANGRLAHVPVSEGISPEKGADVNGPTAVIKSCAKMDHLMTGGTLLNQKFTPSVVAGEEGLNQMANLIRSYFNMDGHHIQFNVIDRQTLLNAQKYPEEYKDLIVRVAGYSDHFRNLSKALQDEIINRTEQSFN
;
A
#
# COMPACT_ATOMS: atom_id res chain seq x y z
N MET A 1 1.56 21.65 -29.85
CA MET A 1 1.80 20.27 -30.26
C MET A 1 1.91 20.20 -31.78
N ASP A 2 3.00 19.74 -32.32
CA ASP A 2 3.22 19.58 -33.74
C ASP A 2 2.29 18.51 -34.35
N LYS A 3 1.97 18.66 -35.63
CA LYS A 3 1.06 17.75 -36.36
C LYS A 3 1.40 16.23 -36.21
N PRO A 4 2.70 15.81 -36.21
CA PRO A 4 3.05 14.40 -35.99
C PRO A 4 2.72 13.89 -34.59
N GLU A 5 3.01 14.69 -33.56
CA GLU A 5 2.75 14.35 -32.15
C GLU A 5 1.24 14.21 -31.86
N ARG A 6 0.44 15.09 -32.41
CA ARG A 6 -1.03 15.00 -32.29
C ARG A 6 -1.62 13.76 -32.97
N LYS A 7 -1.07 13.37 -34.13
CA LYS A 7 -1.49 12.16 -34.86
C LYS A 7 -1.11 10.89 -34.08
N ARG A 8 0.06 10.88 -33.46
CA ARG A 8 0.58 9.77 -32.65
C ARG A 8 -0.24 9.56 -31.39
N ILE A 9 -0.52 10.63 -30.64
CA ILE A 9 -1.39 10.55 -29.43
C ILE A 9 -2.81 10.11 -29.81
N LEU A 10 -3.35 10.54 -30.93
CA LEU A 10 -4.66 10.11 -31.41
C LEU A 10 -4.68 8.62 -31.76
N ALA A 11 -3.61 8.09 -32.35
CA ALA A 11 -3.49 6.67 -32.67
C ALA A 11 -3.44 5.79 -31.43
N VAL A 12 -2.69 6.22 -30.40
CA VAL A 12 -2.64 5.50 -29.10
C VAL A 12 -4.00 5.46 -28.38
N MET A 13 -4.83 6.45 -28.60
CA MET A 13 -6.18 6.51 -28.00
C MET A 13 -7.24 5.70 -28.75
N GLU A 14 -6.95 5.17 -29.93
CA GLU A 14 -7.85 4.24 -30.61
C GLU A 14 -7.86 2.91 -29.86
N LYS A 15 -9.08 2.39 -29.59
CA LYS A 15 -9.30 1.13 -28.89
C LYS A 15 -8.68 -0.02 -29.68
N ARG A 16 -7.68 -0.72 -29.12
CA ARG A 16 -6.91 -1.74 -29.85
C ARG A 16 -7.36 -3.17 -29.55
N GLY A 17 -7.71 -3.46 -28.33
CA GLY A 17 -8.00 -4.80 -27.83
C GLY A 17 -6.74 -5.68 -27.68
N MET A 18 -6.74 -6.54 -26.66
CA MET A 18 -5.66 -7.49 -26.39
C MET A 18 -5.45 -8.44 -27.57
N ASN A 19 -4.19 -8.76 -27.88
CA ASN A 19 -3.87 -9.82 -28.82
C ASN A 19 -4.07 -11.22 -28.19
N GLU A 20 -4.02 -12.29 -29.00
CA GLU A 20 -4.25 -13.67 -28.55
C GLU A 20 -3.28 -14.11 -27.44
N ARG A 21 -2.01 -13.72 -27.51
CA ARG A 21 -1.00 -13.97 -26.48
C ARG A 21 -1.40 -13.40 -25.15
N VAL A 22 -1.70 -12.10 -25.13
CA VAL A 22 -2.06 -11.37 -23.90
C VAL A 22 -3.36 -11.93 -23.31
N GLN A 23 -4.34 -12.25 -24.16
CA GLN A 23 -5.59 -12.90 -23.71
C GLN A 23 -5.30 -14.23 -23.00
N ALA A 24 -4.47 -15.08 -23.59
CA ALA A 24 -4.09 -16.38 -23.01
C ALA A 24 -3.33 -16.22 -21.68
N LEU A 25 -2.36 -15.32 -21.63
CA LEU A 25 -1.59 -15.03 -20.39
C LEU A 25 -2.48 -14.47 -19.30
N ARG A 26 -3.39 -13.54 -19.65
CA ARG A 26 -4.35 -12.97 -18.72
C ARG A 26 -5.32 -14.02 -18.18
N GLU A 27 -5.88 -14.87 -19.05
CA GLU A 27 -6.78 -15.95 -18.66
C GLU A 27 -6.09 -16.89 -17.66
N LEU A 28 -4.87 -17.32 -17.97
CA LEU A 28 -4.08 -18.16 -17.08
C LEU A 28 -3.84 -17.45 -15.71
N SER A 29 -3.50 -16.17 -15.73
CA SER A 29 -3.27 -15.38 -14.52
C SER A 29 -4.50 -15.28 -13.60
N VAL A 30 -5.71 -15.12 -14.16
CA VAL A 30 -6.92 -14.98 -13.35
C VAL A 30 -7.56 -16.30 -12.93
N THR A 31 -7.16 -17.42 -13.55
CA THR A 31 -7.74 -18.75 -13.27
C THR A 31 -6.82 -19.67 -12.45
N THR A 32 -5.52 -19.35 -12.37
CA THR A 32 -4.56 -20.17 -11.61
C THR A 32 -4.77 -19.98 -10.11
N GLN A 33 -4.98 -21.11 -9.40
CA GLN A 33 -5.06 -21.09 -7.94
C GLN A 33 -3.67 -20.85 -7.34
N PRO A 34 -3.54 -19.95 -6.35
CA PRO A 34 -2.28 -19.77 -5.64
C PRO A 34 -1.91 -20.99 -4.79
N HIS A 35 -0.60 -21.15 -4.60
CA HIS A 35 -0.06 -22.21 -3.75
C HIS A 35 1.09 -21.68 -2.88
N ILE A 36 1.34 -22.33 -1.76
CA ILE A 36 2.50 -22.03 -0.91
C ILE A 36 3.75 -22.64 -1.54
N ASP A 37 4.78 -21.82 -1.70
CA ASP A 37 6.11 -22.25 -2.13
C ASP A 37 7.07 -22.22 -0.96
N MET A 38 7.64 -23.37 -0.62
CA MET A 38 8.58 -23.53 0.48
C MET A 38 10.05 -23.44 0.07
N GLU A 39 10.37 -23.25 -1.22
CA GLU A 39 11.78 -23.22 -1.69
C GLU A 39 12.59 -22.13 -0.97
N ARG A 40 12.01 -20.91 -0.84
CA ARG A 40 12.69 -19.82 -0.16
C ARG A 40 12.91 -20.12 1.31
N ALA A 41 11.90 -20.56 2.04
CA ALA A 41 12.03 -20.89 3.46
C ALA A 41 13.05 -22.01 3.72
N LYS A 42 13.08 -23.03 2.85
CA LYS A 42 14.07 -24.11 2.90
C LYS A 42 15.49 -23.59 2.69
N SER A 43 15.71 -22.78 1.65
CA SER A 43 17.00 -22.16 1.33
C SER A 43 17.48 -21.23 2.44
N GLU A 44 16.62 -20.35 2.96
CA GLU A 44 16.96 -19.42 4.04
C GLU A 44 17.36 -20.15 5.31
N THR A 45 16.56 -21.13 5.72
CA THR A 45 16.86 -21.95 6.91
C THR A 45 18.21 -22.66 6.78
N ALA A 46 18.50 -23.23 5.62
CA ALA A 46 19.78 -23.89 5.35
C ALA A 46 20.97 -22.91 5.40
N THR A 47 20.80 -21.72 4.81
CA THR A 47 21.83 -20.67 4.80
C THR A 47 22.11 -20.16 6.21
N TYR A 48 21.08 -19.90 7.01
CA TYR A 48 21.25 -19.51 8.41
C TYR A 48 21.96 -20.60 9.23
N LYS A 49 21.54 -21.86 9.13
CA LYS A 49 22.21 -22.99 9.81
C LYS A 49 23.68 -23.09 9.45
N LYS A 50 24.06 -22.72 8.22
CA LYS A 50 25.45 -22.83 7.72
C LYS A 50 26.32 -21.67 8.12
N TYR A 51 25.81 -20.44 8.07
CA TYR A 51 26.64 -19.24 8.12
C TYR A 51 26.38 -18.32 9.32
N GLU A 52 25.33 -18.56 10.14
CA GLU A 52 25.07 -17.78 11.34
C GLU A 52 26.28 -17.79 12.28
N GLY A 53 26.70 -16.63 12.76
CA GLY A 53 27.90 -16.46 13.59
C GLY A 53 29.24 -16.46 12.82
N GLN A 54 29.24 -16.75 11.50
CA GLN A 54 30.41 -16.65 10.63
C GLN A 54 30.40 -15.37 9.78
N LEU A 55 29.22 -14.96 9.35
CA LEU A 55 28.99 -13.72 8.59
C LEU A 55 28.33 -12.67 9.49
N SER A 56 28.58 -11.40 9.19
CA SER A 56 27.81 -10.32 9.79
C SER A 56 26.34 -10.41 9.33
N VAL A 57 25.42 -9.82 10.07
CA VAL A 57 23.97 -9.91 9.76
C VAL A 57 23.67 -9.38 8.33
N PRO A 58 24.20 -8.23 7.87
CA PRO A 58 23.98 -7.78 6.49
C PRO A 58 24.55 -8.74 5.44
N GLU A 59 25.76 -9.29 5.67
CA GLU A 59 26.34 -10.29 4.76
C GLU A 59 25.53 -11.58 4.73
N LEU A 60 25.02 -12.03 5.88
CA LEU A 60 24.15 -13.22 5.98
C LEU A 60 22.83 -13.02 5.22
N ARG A 61 22.17 -11.89 5.38
CA ARG A 61 20.93 -11.55 4.63
C ARG A 61 21.18 -11.56 3.12
N ALA A 62 22.26 -10.97 2.66
CA ALA A 62 22.64 -10.98 1.24
C ALA A 62 23.04 -12.38 0.74
N GLN A 63 23.67 -13.22 1.60
CA GLN A 63 23.98 -14.60 1.28
C GLN A 63 22.69 -15.45 1.13
N VAL A 64 21.69 -15.21 1.96
CA VAL A 64 20.34 -15.83 1.81
C VAL A 64 19.77 -15.55 0.43
N LEU A 65 19.77 -14.27 0.01
CA LEU A 65 19.27 -13.88 -1.30
C LEU A 65 20.07 -14.56 -2.44
N TYR A 66 21.39 -14.61 -2.31
CA TYR A 66 22.27 -15.25 -3.29
C TYR A 66 22.00 -16.76 -3.38
N ASP A 67 21.95 -17.47 -2.26
CA ASP A 67 21.75 -18.92 -2.23
C ASP A 67 20.37 -19.29 -2.78
N TYR A 68 19.35 -18.53 -2.45
CA TYR A 68 18.02 -18.73 -3.04
C TYR A 68 18.02 -18.51 -4.53
N PHE A 69 18.55 -17.40 -5.02
CA PHE A 69 18.62 -17.13 -6.46
C PHE A 69 19.56 -18.09 -7.23
N ALA A 70 20.49 -18.72 -6.54
CA ALA A 70 21.33 -19.78 -7.12
C ALA A 70 20.57 -21.09 -7.32
N THR A 71 19.60 -21.39 -6.50
CA THR A 71 18.96 -22.72 -6.45
C THR A 71 17.48 -22.75 -6.84
N LYS A 72 16.77 -21.60 -6.73
CA LYS A 72 15.33 -21.56 -7.00
C LYS A 72 14.96 -22.14 -8.37
N THR A 73 13.80 -22.73 -8.47
CA THR A 73 13.18 -23.16 -9.74
C THR A 73 12.93 -21.93 -10.63
N LEU A 74 13.25 -22.06 -11.91
CA LEU A 74 12.96 -21.04 -12.93
C LEU A 74 11.84 -21.51 -13.83
N SER A 75 10.98 -20.58 -14.25
CA SER A 75 9.92 -20.82 -15.22
C SER A 75 9.87 -19.72 -16.28
N ILE A 76 9.61 -20.09 -17.51
CA ILE A 76 9.24 -19.20 -18.62
C ILE A 76 8.07 -19.89 -19.32
N GLY A 77 6.87 -19.37 -19.16
CA GLY A 77 5.64 -19.92 -19.75
C GLY A 77 5.51 -19.61 -21.24
N ASP A 78 4.56 -20.29 -21.87
CA ASP A 78 4.23 -20.04 -23.27
C ASP A 78 3.74 -18.60 -23.46
N GLY A 79 4.35 -17.92 -24.44
CA GLY A 79 3.97 -16.54 -24.76
C GLY A 79 4.57 -15.47 -23.83
N GLU A 80 5.20 -15.80 -22.71
CA GLU A 80 5.81 -14.79 -21.84
C GLU A 80 6.94 -14.04 -22.52
N LEU A 81 6.95 -12.72 -22.37
CA LEU A 81 8.00 -11.82 -22.88
C LEU A 81 8.80 -11.18 -21.75
N ILE A 82 8.22 -11.02 -20.56
CA ILE A 82 8.89 -10.59 -19.35
C ILE A 82 9.04 -11.82 -18.46
N VAL A 83 10.24 -12.06 -17.95
CA VAL A 83 10.58 -13.29 -17.23
C VAL A 83 10.94 -13.04 -15.79
N GLY A 84 10.63 -14.02 -14.95
CA GLY A 84 10.91 -14.01 -13.53
C GLY A 84 9.64 -14.16 -12.69
N GLU A 85 9.68 -15.09 -11.73
CA GLU A 85 8.65 -15.30 -10.72
C GLU A 85 9.27 -15.22 -9.34
N LYS A 86 8.50 -14.79 -8.36
CA LYS A 86 8.94 -14.74 -6.95
C LYS A 86 9.07 -16.16 -6.38
N GLY A 87 8.07 -17.00 -6.61
CA GLY A 87 8.06 -18.42 -6.26
C GLY A 87 8.62 -19.33 -7.37
N ASP A 88 8.30 -20.63 -7.28
CA ASP A 88 8.69 -21.69 -8.21
C ASP A 88 8.01 -21.55 -9.60
N SER A 89 6.86 -20.92 -9.64
CA SER A 89 6.00 -20.74 -10.82
C SER A 89 5.03 -19.55 -10.61
N PRO A 90 4.27 -19.12 -11.64
CA PRO A 90 3.19 -18.17 -11.45
C PRO A 90 2.25 -18.59 -10.33
N HIS A 91 1.86 -17.64 -9.48
CA HIS A 91 1.05 -17.84 -8.28
C HIS A 91 1.68 -18.68 -7.16
N GLY A 92 2.98 -19.00 -7.23
CA GLY A 92 3.74 -19.53 -6.10
C GLY A 92 4.03 -18.44 -5.07
N ALA A 93 3.57 -18.62 -3.83
CA ALA A 93 3.73 -17.68 -2.74
C ALA A 93 4.82 -18.13 -1.75
N PRO A 94 6.02 -17.53 -1.76
CA PRO A 94 7.07 -17.87 -0.79
C PRO A 94 6.69 -17.50 0.64
N THR A 95 7.14 -18.29 1.61
CA THR A 95 7.03 -17.95 3.03
C THR A 95 8.33 -17.37 3.59
N PHE A 96 8.20 -16.58 4.67
CA PHE A 96 9.27 -15.79 5.27
C PHE A 96 9.35 -16.08 6.78
N PRO A 97 9.91 -17.25 7.16
CA PRO A 97 9.92 -17.70 8.56
C PRO A 97 10.76 -16.80 9.48
N GLU A 98 11.72 -16.07 8.94
CA GLU A 98 12.52 -15.08 9.65
C GLU A 98 11.71 -13.87 10.10
N LEU A 99 10.63 -13.55 9.37
CA LEU A 99 9.69 -12.50 9.74
C LEU A 99 8.59 -13.04 10.64
N CYS A 100 7.86 -14.05 10.16
CA CYS A 100 6.76 -14.70 10.85
C CYS A 100 6.81 -16.21 10.62
N CYS A 101 7.12 -16.96 11.66
CA CYS A 101 7.11 -18.43 11.60
C CYS A 101 5.66 -18.92 11.75
N HIS A 102 5.06 -19.39 10.66
CA HIS A 102 3.72 -19.97 10.67
C HIS A 102 3.69 -21.30 11.45
N THR A 103 2.61 -21.48 12.21
CA THR A 103 2.28 -22.77 12.82
C THR A 103 1.68 -23.73 11.80
N LEU A 104 1.53 -25.01 12.14
CA LEU A 104 0.80 -25.96 11.29
C LEU A 104 -0.68 -25.56 11.15
N GLU A 105 -1.27 -25.02 12.22
CA GLU A 105 -2.64 -24.51 12.19
C GLU A 105 -2.78 -23.34 11.20
N ASP A 106 -1.82 -22.41 11.19
CA ASP A 106 -1.80 -21.32 10.19
C ASP A 106 -1.75 -21.88 8.77
N MET A 107 -0.95 -22.91 8.50
CA MET A 107 -0.87 -23.54 7.17
C MET A 107 -2.18 -24.23 6.79
N HIS A 108 -2.86 -24.89 7.73
CA HIS A 108 -4.20 -25.44 7.49
C HIS A 108 -5.22 -24.33 7.19
N VAL A 109 -5.22 -23.24 7.97
CA VAL A 109 -6.08 -22.08 7.69
C VAL A 109 -5.83 -21.53 6.28
N MET A 110 -4.57 -21.43 5.84
CA MET A 110 -4.23 -20.97 4.49
C MET A 110 -4.79 -21.91 3.41
N ASN A 111 -4.71 -23.22 3.62
CA ASN A 111 -5.17 -24.23 2.66
C ASN A 111 -6.70 -24.37 2.61
N ASP A 112 -7.38 -24.31 3.75
CA ASP A 112 -8.77 -24.77 3.90
C ASP A 112 -9.80 -23.64 3.95
N ARG A 113 -9.39 -22.37 3.99
CA ARG A 113 -10.32 -21.25 4.08
C ARG A 113 -11.18 -21.10 2.83
N GLU A 114 -12.41 -20.61 2.99
CA GLU A 114 -13.39 -20.47 1.92
C GLU A 114 -13.00 -19.44 0.84
N LEU A 115 -12.36 -18.34 1.26
CA LEU A 115 -11.99 -17.25 0.38
C LEU A 115 -10.47 -17.28 0.13
N ILE A 116 -10.07 -17.33 -1.13
CA ILE A 116 -8.68 -17.29 -1.59
C ILE A 116 -7.79 -18.25 -0.79
N SER A 117 -8.02 -19.55 -0.99
CA SER A 117 -7.16 -20.58 -0.41
C SER A 117 -5.85 -20.69 -1.18
N PHE A 118 -4.78 -21.03 -0.45
CA PHE A 118 -3.46 -21.30 -1.01
C PHE A 118 -3.16 -22.77 -0.79
N SER A 119 -3.10 -23.56 -1.85
CA SER A 119 -2.82 -24.98 -1.70
C SER A 119 -1.45 -25.23 -1.07
N VAL A 120 -1.39 -26.16 -0.13
CA VAL A 120 -0.17 -26.57 0.58
C VAL A 120 0.08 -28.04 0.28
N LYS A 121 1.28 -28.40 -0.17
CA LYS A 121 1.66 -29.79 -0.42
C LYS A 121 1.79 -30.55 0.89
N GLU A 122 1.37 -31.82 0.91
CA GLU A 122 1.44 -32.66 2.11
C GLU A 122 2.87 -32.76 2.70
N GLU A 123 3.87 -32.84 1.82
CA GLU A 123 5.27 -32.89 2.25
C GLU A 123 5.75 -31.60 2.95
N ASP A 124 5.13 -30.45 2.63
CA ASP A 124 5.51 -29.16 3.20
C ASP A 124 5.04 -29.00 4.64
N TYR A 125 3.91 -29.59 5.04
CA TYR A 125 3.52 -29.67 6.46
C TYR A 125 4.57 -30.38 7.29
N GLY A 126 5.05 -31.54 6.81
CA GLY A 126 6.09 -32.29 7.52
C GLY A 126 7.45 -31.57 7.56
N TYR A 127 7.78 -30.79 6.53
CA TYR A 127 9.00 -29.98 6.56
C TYR A 127 8.87 -28.78 7.51
N GLN A 128 7.72 -28.11 7.50
CA GLN A 128 7.40 -27.01 8.43
C GLN A 128 7.57 -27.46 9.88
N GLU A 129 6.99 -28.62 10.23
CA GLU A 129 7.02 -29.19 11.59
C GLU A 129 8.44 -29.58 12.05
N ARG A 130 9.20 -30.22 11.16
CA ARG A 130 10.51 -30.81 11.58
C ARG A 130 11.68 -29.85 11.45
N GLU A 131 11.62 -28.88 10.53
CA GLU A 131 12.79 -28.06 10.18
C GLU A 131 12.58 -26.57 10.41
N ILE A 132 11.40 -26.02 10.03
CA ILE A 132 11.15 -24.58 10.07
C ILE A 132 10.76 -24.14 11.49
N ILE A 133 9.72 -24.72 12.08
CA ILE A 133 9.22 -24.33 13.40
C ILE A 133 10.31 -24.46 14.48
N PRO A 134 11.05 -25.60 14.61
CA PRO A 134 12.08 -25.74 15.65
C PRO A 134 13.21 -24.72 15.53
N PHE A 135 13.48 -24.24 14.33
CA PHE A 135 14.53 -23.25 14.10
C PHE A 135 14.03 -21.82 14.29
N TRP A 136 12.84 -21.46 13.76
CA TRP A 136 12.40 -20.06 13.62
C TRP A 136 11.39 -19.59 14.67
N GLU A 137 10.65 -20.47 15.36
CA GLU A 137 9.57 -20.08 16.28
C GLU A 137 9.98 -18.97 17.27
N LYS A 138 11.17 -19.09 17.88
CA LYS A 138 11.71 -18.11 18.84
C LYS A 138 12.69 -17.10 18.22
N ARG A 139 13.04 -17.27 16.95
CA ARG A 139 14.03 -16.45 16.23
C ARG A 139 13.42 -15.46 15.27
N SER A 140 12.16 -15.66 14.88
CA SER A 140 11.47 -14.76 13.97
C SER A 140 11.41 -13.33 14.51
N THR A 141 11.39 -12.37 13.60
CA THR A 141 11.28 -10.94 13.96
C THR A 141 10.04 -10.68 14.81
N ARG A 142 8.90 -11.28 14.45
CA ARG A 142 7.66 -11.18 15.24
C ARG A 142 7.85 -11.69 16.67
N SER A 143 8.50 -12.84 16.86
CA SER A 143 8.75 -13.40 18.20
C SER A 143 9.66 -12.49 19.03
N LYS A 144 10.71 -11.92 18.41
CA LYS A 144 11.59 -10.93 19.05
C LYS A 144 10.83 -9.65 19.43
N ILE A 145 9.96 -9.14 18.56
CA ILE A 145 9.13 -7.98 18.84
C ILE A 145 8.26 -8.25 20.07
N LEU A 146 7.46 -9.31 20.05
CA LEU A 146 6.55 -9.65 21.15
C LEU A 146 7.27 -9.91 22.47
N ALA A 147 8.48 -10.46 22.43
CA ALA A 147 9.30 -10.67 23.63
C ALA A 147 9.83 -9.36 24.26
N ASN A 148 9.94 -8.29 23.48
CA ASN A 148 10.46 -6.99 23.92
C ASN A 148 9.36 -5.96 24.24
N MET A 149 8.08 -6.26 23.99
CA MET A 149 6.99 -5.34 24.27
C MET A 149 6.50 -5.42 25.71
N SER A 150 6.12 -4.27 26.28
CA SER A 150 5.47 -4.21 27.58
C SER A 150 4.09 -4.86 27.54
N ASP A 151 3.59 -5.30 28.70
CA ASP A 151 2.23 -5.86 28.82
C ASP A 151 1.17 -4.82 28.44
N GLN A 152 1.39 -3.54 28.79
CA GLN A 152 0.55 -2.43 28.37
C GLN A 152 0.43 -2.32 26.85
N TRP A 153 1.55 -2.38 26.13
CA TRP A 153 1.53 -2.34 24.67
C TRP A 153 0.79 -3.54 24.09
N LYS A 154 1.05 -4.74 24.62
CA LYS A 154 0.38 -5.99 24.19
C LYS A 154 -1.13 -5.93 24.41
N ASP A 155 -1.56 -5.42 25.56
CA ASP A 155 -2.98 -5.28 25.88
C ASP A 155 -3.68 -4.25 24.96
N CYS A 156 -3.03 -3.11 24.69
CA CYS A 156 -3.53 -2.12 23.76
C CYS A 156 -3.61 -2.65 22.31
N TYR A 157 -2.58 -3.39 21.87
CA TYR A 157 -2.54 -4.05 20.57
C TYR A 157 -3.65 -5.09 20.43
N ALA A 158 -3.81 -5.96 21.42
CA ALA A 158 -4.85 -6.99 21.45
C ALA A 158 -6.28 -6.42 21.49
N ALA A 159 -6.47 -5.26 22.13
CA ALA A 159 -7.75 -4.57 22.21
C ALA A 159 -8.06 -3.73 20.95
N GLY A 160 -7.17 -3.67 19.96
CA GLY A 160 -7.37 -2.93 18.72
C GLY A 160 -7.43 -1.41 18.91
N ILE A 161 -6.69 -0.87 19.88
CA ILE A 161 -6.47 0.59 19.99
C ILE A 161 -5.58 1.06 18.85
N PHE A 162 -4.63 0.21 18.50
CA PHE A 162 -3.78 0.36 17.32
C PHE A 162 -3.40 -1.01 16.78
N THR A 163 -2.94 -1.04 15.54
CA THR A 163 -2.24 -2.18 14.96
C THR A 163 -0.75 -1.87 14.79
N GLU A 164 0.02 -2.85 14.35
CA GLU A 164 1.45 -2.71 14.11
C GLU A 164 1.86 -3.55 12.91
N PHE A 165 2.50 -2.95 11.93
CA PHE A 165 3.11 -3.66 10.81
C PHE A 165 4.39 -4.36 11.26
N MET A 166 4.27 -5.46 12.00
CA MET A 166 5.42 -6.19 12.52
C MET A 166 6.23 -6.88 11.43
N GLU A 167 5.54 -7.42 10.40
CA GLU A 167 6.14 -8.17 9.30
C GLU A 167 6.23 -7.38 7.99
N GLN A 168 5.58 -6.21 7.89
CA GLN A 168 5.39 -5.46 6.65
C GLN A 168 6.10 -4.08 6.65
N ARG A 169 7.27 -3.98 7.25
CA ARG A 169 7.97 -2.70 7.38
C ARG A 169 8.69 -2.20 6.13
N GLY A 170 8.46 -2.61 5.07
CA GLY A 170 8.88 -2.39 3.68
C GLY A 170 8.21 -3.51 2.97
N PRO A 171 8.38 -3.80 1.74
CA PRO A 171 8.78 -2.91 0.67
C PRO A 171 7.61 -2.16 0.04
N GLY A 172 6.36 -2.30 0.50
CA GLY A 172 5.18 -1.71 -0.12
C GLY A 172 5.23 -0.20 -0.24
N HIS A 173 6.04 0.40 0.60
CA HIS A 173 6.25 1.84 0.62
C HIS A 173 7.62 2.24 0.05
N THR A 174 8.34 1.31 -0.54
CA THR A 174 9.54 1.58 -1.32
C THR A 174 9.19 1.67 -2.80
N VAL A 175 9.86 2.58 -3.51
CA VAL A 175 9.46 2.93 -4.86
C VAL A 175 10.68 3.07 -5.76
N GLY A 176 10.57 2.50 -6.96
CA GLY A 176 11.56 2.64 -8.02
C GLY A 176 11.75 4.10 -8.43
N SER A 177 13.00 4.49 -8.57
CA SER A 177 13.37 5.81 -9.05
C SER A 177 14.08 5.70 -10.41
N PHE A 178 14.35 6.85 -11.01
CA PHE A 178 15.11 6.95 -12.23
C PHE A 178 16.50 6.30 -12.15
N LYS A 179 17.05 6.19 -10.94
CA LYS A 179 18.32 5.53 -10.63
C LYS A 179 18.42 4.12 -11.21
N LEU A 180 17.34 3.36 -11.28
CA LEU A 180 17.30 1.99 -11.83
C LEU A 180 17.73 1.91 -13.30
N TYR A 181 17.60 3.01 -14.04
CA TYR A 181 17.81 3.06 -15.48
C TYR A 181 19.13 3.74 -15.87
N GLU A 182 19.79 4.38 -14.90
CA GLU A 182 21.05 5.10 -15.10
C GLU A 182 22.28 4.18 -15.01
N LYS A 183 22.20 3.13 -14.18
CA LYS A 183 23.32 2.21 -13.85
C LYS A 183 22.84 0.75 -13.85
N GLY A 184 23.76 -0.17 -14.11
CA GLY A 184 23.58 -1.58 -13.81
C GLY A 184 24.19 -1.98 -12.47
N PHE A 185 23.98 -3.22 -12.06
CA PHE A 185 24.48 -3.71 -10.76
C PHE A 185 26.00 -3.89 -10.71
N LEU A 186 26.69 -3.99 -11.86
CA LEU A 186 28.16 -3.88 -11.93
C LEU A 186 28.64 -2.48 -11.55
N ASP A 187 27.93 -1.43 -11.99
CA ASP A 187 28.28 -0.05 -11.66
C ASP A 187 28.04 0.22 -10.17
N TYR A 188 26.90 -0.24 -9.62
CA TYR A 188 26.65 -0.13 -8.17
C TYR A 188 27.67 -0.87 -7.34
N LYS A 189 28.13 -2.05 -7.79
CA LYS A 189 29.20 -2.80 -7.12
C LYS A 189 30.52 -2.03 -7.10
N ALA A 190 30.83 -1.30 -8.17
CA ALA A 190 32.00 -0.42 -8.21
C ALA A 190 31.85 0.78 -7.25
N ASP A 191 30.67 1.41 -7.20
CA ASP A 191 30.40 2.48 -6.23
C ASP A 191 30.54 1.98 -4.77
N ILE A 192 30.06 0.77 -4.48
CA ILE A 192 30.17 0.13 -3.16
C ILE A 192 31.65 -0.12 -2.82
N GLN A 193 32.44 -0.64 -3.76
CA GLN A 193 33.86 -0.86 -3.53
C GLN A 193 34.60 0.46 -3.25
N ALA A 194 34.32 1.50 -4.03
CA ALA A 194 34.87 2.84 -3.77
C ALA A 194 34.51 3.36 -2.38
N SER A 195 33.28 3.12 -1.91
CA SER A 195 32.87 3.48 -0.56
C SER A 195 33.64 2.68 0.51
N ILE A 196 33.85 1.36 0.29
CA ILE A 196 34.68 0.54 1.20
C ILE A 196 36.11 1.06 1.27
N ASP A 197 36.70 1.38 0.12
CA ASP A 197 38.09 1.86 0.04
C ASP A 197 38.31 3.22 0.69
N SER A 198 37.23 4.01 0.85
CA SER A 198 37.24 5.32 1.49
C SER A 198 37.04 5.29 3.02
N LEU A 199 36.83 4.12 3.63
CA LEU A 199 36.56 4.01 5.06
C LEU A 199 37.77 4.42 5.92
N ASP A 200 37.53 5.32 6.87
CA ASP A 200 38.55 5.78 7.81
C ASP A 200 38.46 5.04 9.15
N TYR A 201 39.26 3.98 9.28
CA TYR A 201 39.30 3.19 10.52
C TYR A 201 40.02 3.89 11.70
N PHE A 202 40.61 5.07 11.47
CA PHE A 202 41.28 5.83 12.53
C PHE A 202 40.32 6.79 13.23
N HIS A 203 39.39 7.41 12.49
CA HIS A 203 38.55 8.49 13.04
C HIS A 203 37.04 8.16 13.01
N ASP A 204 36.64 7.16 12.24
CA ASP A 204 35.24 6.73 12.15
C ASP A 204 35.00 5.46 12.99
N THR A 205 34.39 5.64 14.14
CA THR A 205 34.06 4.52 15.08
C THR A 205 33.07 3.51 14.49
N GLU A 206 32.34 3.87 13.44
CA GLU A 206 31.39 3.00 12.75
C GLU A 206 32.00 2.35 11.48
N ALA A 207 33.28 2.57 11.17
CA ALA A 207 33.91 2.10 9.91
C ALA A 207 33.80 0.58 9.72
N PHE A 208 33.90 -0.19 10.80
CA PHE A 208 33.79 -1.64 10.75
C PHE A 208 32.35 -2.09 10.40
N GLU A 209 31.35 -1.48 11.01
CA GLU A 209 29.93 -1.74 10.75
C GLU A 209 29.56 -1.30 9.33
N LYS A 210 30.00 -0.14 8.89
CA LYS A 210 29.83 0.38 7.51
C LYS A 210 30.41 -0.59 6.48
N ARG A 211 31.63 -1.11 6.72
CA ARG A 211 32.21 -2.13 5.84
C ARG A 211 31.31 -3.36 5.72
N ASN A 212 30.77 -3.87 6.83
CA ASN A 212 29.90 -5.04 6.83
C ASN A 212 28.61 -4.79 6.06
N GLN A 213 28.00 -3.62 6.20
CA GLN A 213 26.83 -3.20 5.43
C GLN A 213 27.15 -3.16 3.92
N LEU A 214 28.24 -2.50 3.55
CA LEU A 214 28.69 -2.39 2.15
C LEU A 214 29.01 -3.76 1.53
N ARG A 215 29.62 -4.67 2.28
CA ARG A 215 29.88 -6.05 1.80
C ARG A 215 28.60 -6.84 1.57
N GLY A 216 27.61 -6.66 2.43
CA GLY A 216 26.24 -7.17 2.21
C GLY A 216 25.65 -6.63 0.91
N MET A 217 25.70 -5.31 0.68
CA MET A 217 25.24 -4.69 -0.57
C MET A 217 25.98 -5.24 -1.79
N ALA A 218 27.31 -5.39 -1.75
CA ALA A 218 28.09 -5.96 -2.85
C ALA A 218 27.65 -7.40 -3.17
N LYS A 219 27.41 -8.22 -2.14
CA LYS A 219 26.91 -9.59 -2.30
C LYS A 219 25.50 -9.64 -2.88
N ALA A 220 24.63 -8.69 -2.51
CA ALA A 220 23.28 -8.56 -3.07
C ALA A 220 23.31 -8.17 -4.56
N CYS A 221 24.31 -7.37 -5.01
CA CYS A 221 24.54 -7.16 -6.44
C CYS A 221 24.82 -8.47 -7.17
N ASP A 222 25.68 -9.34 -6.59
CA ASP A 222 25.99 -10.64 -7.17
C ASP A 222 24.76 -11.54 -7.26
N ALA A 223 23.89 -11.50 -6.27
CA ALA A 223 22.66 -12.28 -6.24
C ALA A 223 21.71 -11.97 -7.40
N ILE A 224 21.45 -10.70 -7.65
CA ILE A 224 20.51 -10.30 -8.72
C ILE A 224 21.10 -10.50 -10.11
N MET A 225 22.41 -10.28 -10.29
CA MET A 225 23.11 -10.56 -11.55
C MET A 225 23.11 -12.06 -11.85
N LEU A 226 23.28 -12.91 -10.84
CA LEU A 226 23.17 -14.36 -10.99
C LEU A 226 21.77 -14.78 -11.46
N LEU A 227 20.70 -14.18 -10.91
CA LEU A 227 19.33 -14.45 -11.35
C LEU A 227 19.14 -14.12 -12.83
N GLY A 228 19.59 -12.94 -13.28
CA GLY A 228 19.54 -12.53 -14.68
C GLY A 228 20.29 -13.52 -15.61
N SER A 229 21.52 -13.89 -15.26
CA SER A 229 22.33 -14.85 -16.01
C SER A 229 21.64 -16.23 -16.10
N ARG A 230 21.07 -16.72 -15.01
CA ARG A 230 20.33 -18.00 -15.00
C ARG A 230 19.11 -17.97 -15.92
N TYR A 231 18.36 -16.86 -15.95
CA TYR A 231 17.23 -16.70 -16.88
C TYR A 231 17.71 -16.62 -18.35
N ALA A 232 18.85 -15.98 -18.63
CA ALA A 232 19.44 -15.97 -19.97
C ALA A 232 19.77 -17.40 -20.45
N ASP A 233 20.43 -18.19 -19.62
CA ASP A 233 20.78 -19.58 -19.95
C ASP A 233 19.52 -20.46 -20.09
N TYR A 234 18.55 -20.30 -19.19
CA TYR A 234 17.32 -21.06 -19.26
C TYR A 234 16.49 -20.74 -20.53
N ALA A 235 16.41 -19.48 -20.93
CA ALA A 235 15.76 -19.08 -22.17
C ALA A 235 16.46 -19.68 -23.40
N ARG A 236 17.81 -19.74 -23.41
CA ARG A 236 18.57 -20.41 -24.48
C ARG A 236 18.31 -21.92 -24.56
N GLU A 237 18.20 -22.58 -23.40
CA GLU A 237 17.88 -24.01 -23.37
C GLU A 237 16.46 -24.30 -23.88
N LEU A 238 15.50 -23.43 -23.57
CA LEU A 238 14.16 -23.51 -24.14
C LEU A 238 14.16 -23.24 -25.65
N ALA A 239 14.90 -22.24 -26.13
CA ALA A 239 15.02 -21.90 -27.55
C ALA A 239 15.59 -23.07 -28.40
N LYS A 240 16.50 -23.89 -27.82
CA LYS A 240 17.03 -25.09 -28.51
C LYS A 240 15.96 -26.16 -28.75
N LYS A 241 14.94 -26.21 -27.89
CA LYS A 241 13.86 -27.20 -27.94
C LYS A 241 12.62 -26.70 -28.69
N GLU A 242 12.51 -25.35 -28.86
CA GLU A 242 11.38 -24.72 -29.49
C GLU A 242 11.34 -24.97 -31.00
N LYS A 243 10.17 -25.33 -31.51
CA LYS A 243 9.92 -25.64 -32.93
C LYS A 243 9.32 -24.46 -33.70
N CYS A 244 8.65 -23.53 -33.00
CA CYS A 244 8.09 -22.33 -33.61
C CYS A 244 9.19 -21.28 -33.76
N ASP A 245 9.53 -20.93 -35.00
CA ASP A 245 10.63 -19.98 -35.28
C ASP A 245 10.40 -18.62 -34.60
N THR A 246 9.16 -18.13 -34.55
CA THR A 246 8.82 -16.87 -33.88
C THR A 246 9.10 -16.97 -32.38
N ARG A 247 8.59 -18.02 -31.71
CA ARG A 247 8.82 -18.22 -30.28
C ARG A 247 10.29 -18.43 -29.94
N LYS A 248 11.00 -19.18 -30.79
CA LYS A 248 12.45 -19.37 -30.68
C LYS A 248 13.21 -18.03 -30.74
N ALA A 249 12.84 -17.16 -31.69
CA ALA A 249 13.44 -15.83 -31.79
C ALA A 249 13.15 -14.97 -30.54
N GLU A 250 11.93 -15.05 -29.99
CA GLU A 250 11.57 -14.36 -28.76
C GLU A 250 12.37 -14.86 -27.55
N LEU A 251 12.52 -16.18 -27.38
CA LEU A 251 13.35 -16.77 -26.32
C LEU A 251 14.81 -16.34 -26.41
N LEU A 252 15.36 -16.26 -27.63
CA LEU A 252 16.72 -15.74 -27.85
C LEU A 252 16.83 -14.24 -27.54
N GLN A 253 15.77 -13.46 -27.84
CA GLN A 253 15.72 -12.04 -27.46
C GLN A 253 15.62 -11.86 -25.93
N ILE A 254 14.81 -12.66 -25.25
CA ILE A 254 14.73 -12.70 -23.79
C ILE A 254 16.12 -13.00 -23.20
N ALA A 255 16.81 -14.02 -23.74
CA ALA A 255 18.17 -14.34 -23.31
C ALA A 255 19.14 -13.16 -23.50
N ALA A 256 19.09 -12.51 -24.65
CA ALA A 256 19.93 -11.34 -24.95
C ALA A 256 19.62 -10.15 -24.01
N ASN A 257 18.36 -9.94 -23.68
CA ASN A 257 17.96 -8.92 -22.69
C ASN A 257 18.53 -9.26 -21.29
N CYS A 258 18.42 -10.52 -20.86
CA CYS A 258 18.92 -10.99 -19.57
C CYS A 258 20.46 -11.03 -19.48
N ASP A 259 21.19 -11.06 -20.61
CA ASP A 259 22.66 -10.86 -20.63
C ASP A 259 23.03 -9.41 -20.32
N VAL A 260 22.18 -8.45 -20.64
CA VAL A 260 22.41 -7.03 -20.39
C VAL A 260 21.92 -6.65 -19.00
N VAL A 261 20.65 -6.89 -18.71
CA VAL A 261 20.05 -6.50 -17.43
C VAL A 261 19.88 -7.72 -16.51
N PRO A 262 20.12 -7.58 -15.19
CA PRO A 262 20.40 -6.35 -14.45
C PRO A 262 21.87 -5.95 -14.31
N ALA A 263 22.81 -6.70 -14.88
CA ALA A 263 24.25 -6.43 -14.74
C ALA A 263 24.64 -5.04 -15.26
N HIS A 264 24.11 -4.68 -16.42
CA HIS A 264 24.32 -3.39 -17.09
C HIS A 264 23.03 -2.57 -17.13
N LYS A 265 23.16 -1.26 -17.35
CA LYS A 265 21.99 -0.39 -17.56
C LYS A 265 21.21 -0.79 -18.82
N PRO A 266 19.87 -0.65 -18.81
CA PRO A 266 19.05 -0.97 -19.97
C PRO A 266 19.34 -0.04 -21.15
N GLN A 267 19.21 -0.56 -22.38
CA GLN A 267 19.42 0.16 -23.63
C GLN A 267 18.13 0.33 -24.43
N THR A 268 17.14 -0.54 -24.23
CA THR A 268 15.87 -0.56 -24.95
C THR A 268 14.69 -0.55 -24.00
N PHE A 269 13.51 -0.24 -24.54
CA PHE A 269 12.25 -0.26 -23.78
C PHE A 269 11.99 -1.63 -23.13
N TRP A 270 12.22 -2.73 -23.87
CA TRP A 270 12.04 -4.07 -23.33
C TRP A 270 13.03 -4.37 -22.19
N GLN A 271 14.32 -4.01 -22.37
CA GLN A 271 15.30 -4.15 -21.29
C GLN A 271 14.98 -3.31 -20.07
N ALA A 272 14.42 -2.10 -20.25
CA ALA A 272 14.04 -1.25 -19.13
C ALA A 272 12.89 -1.88 -18.29
N ILE A 273 11.89 -2.47 -18.95
CA ILE A 273 10.82 -3.22 -18.27
C ILE A 273 11.39 -4.44 -17.55
N GLN A 274 12.26 -5.24 -18.21
CA GLN A 274 12.87 -6.42 -17.60
C GLN A 274 13.80 -6.05 -16.43
N MET A 275 14.54 -4.95 -16.51
CA MET A 275 15.37 -4.42 -15.42
C MET A 275 14.51 -4.11 -14.19
N TYR A 276 13.42 -3.36 -14.37
CA TYR A 276 12.49 -3.08 -13.29
C TYR A 276 11.97 -4.39 -12.66
N TRP A 277 11.58 -5.35 -13.50
CA TRP A 277 11.00 -6.59 -12.99
C TRP A 277 11.99 -7.42 -12.16
N PHE A 278 13.25 -7.54 -12.59
CA PHE A 278 14.28 -8.19 -11.76
C PHE A 278 14.51 -7.47 -10.43
N VAL A 279 14.50 -6.14 -10.45
CA VAL A 279 14.62 -5.35 -9.21
C VAL A 279 13.43 -5.57 -8.30
N HIS A 280 12.22 -5.59 -8.84
CA HIS A 280 10.99 -5.91 -8.08
C HIS A 280 11.11 -7.27 -7.38
N LEU A 281 11.56 -8.30 -8.11
CA LEU A 281 11.78 -9.64 -7.53
C LEU A 281 12.87 -9.62 -6.44
N GLY A 282 13.97 -8.91 -6.67
CA GLY A 282 15.04 -8.77 -5.69
C GLY A 282 14.54 -8.17 -4.37
N VAL A 283 13.85 -7.05 -4.44
CA VAL A 283 13.32 -6.34 -3.26
C VAL A 283 12.28 -7.20 -2.52
N THR A 284 11.30 -7.74 -3.24
CA THR A 284 10.20 -8.51 -2.61
C THR A 284 10.68 -9.86 -2.07
N THR A 285 11.71 -10.46 -2.65
CA THR A 285 12.34 -11.69 -2.13
C THR A 285 13.19 -11.43 -0.89
N GLU A 286 13.87 -10.27 -0.82
CA GLU A 286 14.68 -9.91 0.36
C GLU A 286 13.81 -9.58 1.56
N LEU A 287 12.71 -8.84 1.36
CA LEU A 287 12.03 -8.14 2.45
C LEU A 287 10.79 -8.85 2.97
N ASN A 288 9.76 -8.94 2.19
CA ASN A 288 8.52 -9.61 2.56
C ASN A 288 7.61 -9.80 1.33
N PRO A 289 6.58 -10.64 1.44
CA PRO A 289 5.70 -10.95 0.32
C PRO A 289 4.40 -10.13 0.29
N TRP A 290 4.14 -9.30 1.29
CA TRP A 290 2.82 -8.65 1.46
C TRP A 290 2.70 -7.32 0.76
N ASP A 291 3.82 -6.73 0.39
CA ASP A 291 3.89 -5.48 -0.32
C ASP A 291 4.84 -5.59 -1.50
N ALA A 292 4.67 -4.70 -2.49
CA ALA A 292 5.47 -4.70 -3.69
C ALA A 292 6.48 -3.55 -3.71
N TYR A 293 7.47 -3.69 -4.58
CA TYR A 293 8.32 -2.58 -4.96
C TYR A 293 7.63 -1.78 -6.08
N SER A 294 7.07 -0.64 -5.74
CA SER A 294 6.28 0.17 -6.68
C SER A 294 7.15 0.79 -7.79
N PRO A 295 6.67 0.84 -9.07
CA PRO A 295 7.48 1.32 -10.19
C PRO A 295 7.81 2.82 -10.18
N GLY A 296 7.15 3.62 -9.34
CA GLY A 296 7.31 5.06 -9.33
C GLY A 296 6.64 5.74 -10.52
N ARG A 297 7.26 6.79 -11.05
CA ARG A 297 6.78 7.52 -12.23
C ARG A 297 7.10 6.78 -13.52
N PHE A 298 6.46 5.65 -13.69
CA PHE A 298 6.84 4.64 -14.65
C PHE A 298 6.76 5.12 -16.10
N ASP A 299 5.75 5.90 -16.44
CA ASP A 299 5.60 6.54 -17.75
C ASP A 299 6.78 7.47 -18.08
N GLN A 300 7.22 8.28 -17.11
CA GLN A 300 8.35 9.20 -17.29
C GLN A 300 9.68 8.46 -17.33
N HIS A 301 9.82 7.36 -16.58
CA HIS A 301 11.02 6.54 -16.59
C HIS A 301 11.18 5.78 -17.90
N LEU A 302 10.11 5.26 -18.48
CA LEU A 302 10.16 4.45 -19.69
C LEU A 302 10.13 5.28 -20.99
N ASN A 303 9.58 6.49 -20.94
CA ASN A 303 9.39 7.31 -22.15
C ASN A 303 10.67 7.57 -22.94
N PRO A 304 11.85 7.84 -22.35
CA PRO A 304 13.09 8.01 -23.11
C PRO A 304 13.46 6.78 -23.95
N PHE A 305 13.29 5.58 -23.40
CA PHE A 305 13.52 4.32 -24.10
C PHE A 305 12.51 4.08 -25.21
N TYR A 306 11.22 4.37 -24.92
CA TYR A 306 10.15 4.26 -25.89
C TYR A 306 10.40 5.16 -27.10
N GLN A 307 10.68 6.45 -26.87
CA GLN A 307 10.93 7.42 -27.95
C GLN A 307 12.12 6.99 -28.81
N LYS A 308 13.24 6.63 -28.18
CA LYS A 308 14.43 6.16 -28.88
C LYS A 308 14.14 4.94 -29.74
N ASP A 309 13.55 3.90 -29.19
CA ASP A 309 13.32 2.64 -29.90
C ASP A 309 12.30 2.79 -31.04
N VAL A 310 11.33 3.70 -30.89
CA VAL A 310 10.36 4.05 -31.97
C VAL A 310 11.06 4.85 -33.07
N GLU A 311 11.93 5.80 -32.75
CA GLU A 311 12.70 6.58 -33.72
C GLU A 311 13.69 5.70 -34.51
N GLU A 312 14.30 4.73 -33.84
CA GLU A 312 15.19 3.74 -34.44
C GLU A 312 14.47 2.63 -35.24
N GLY A 313 13.14 2.59 -35.17
CA GLY A 313 12.31 1.56 -35.82
C GLY A 313 12.41 0.17 -35.20
N ILE A 314 12.92 0.07 -33.96
CA ILE A 314 13.05 -1.17 -33.19
C ILE A 314 11.73 -1.55 -32.52
N LEU A 315 10.91 -0.57 -32.17
CA LEU A 315 9.67 -0.71 -31.43
C LEU A 315 8.54 0.02 -32.14
N ASP A 316 7.36 -0.56 -32.17
CA ASP A 316 6.11 0.12 -32.49
C ASP A 316 5.18 0.18 -31.26
N GLU A 317 4.12 0.99 -31.38
CA GLU A 317 3.17 1.19 -30.28
C GLU A 317 2.48 -0.12 -29.86
N LYS A 318 2.21 -1.02 -30.81
CA LYS A 318 1.54 -2.31 -30.52
C LYS A 318 2.44 -3.20 -29.68
N LYS A 319 3.73 -3.29 -30.05
CA LYS A 319 4.71 -4.07 -29.30
C LYS A 319 4.99 -3.45 -27.93
N ALA A 320 5.01 -2.13 -27.82
CA ALA A 320 5.15 -1.44 -26.56
C ALA A 320 3.97 -1.75 -25.59
N LEU A 321 2.74 -1.71 -26.11
CA LEU A 321 1.54 -2.07 -25.33
C LEU A 321 1.59 -3.55 -24.92
N GLU A 322 1.92 -4.49 -25.84
CA GLU A 322 2.07 -5.92 -25.53
C GLU A 322 3.10 -6.17 -24.40
N LEU A 323 4.22 -5.46 -24.40
CA LEU A 323 5.24 -5.58 -23.34
C LEU A 323 4.72 -5.09 -21.98
N LEU A 324 3.98 -3.98 -21.96
CA LEU A 324 3.32 -3.49 -20.74
C LEU A 324 2.27 -4.48 -20.24
N GLU A 325 1.44 -5.02 -21.12
CA GLU A 325 0.42 -6.02 -20.78
C GLU A 325 1.04 -7.30 -20.21
N CYS A 326 2.15 -7.76 -20.80
CA CYS A 326 2.93 -8.88 -20.24
C CYS A 326 3.47 -8.55 -18.82
N LEU A 327 3.88 -7.31 -18.57
CA LEU A 327 4.30 -6.88 -17.24
C LEU A 327 3.10 -6.85 -16.26
N TRP A 328 1.91 -6.42 -16.70
CA TRP A 328 0.69 -6.46 -15.86
C TRP A 328 0.36 -7.87 -15.41
N VAL A 329 0.51 -8.86 -16.31
CA VAL A 329 0.37 -10.28 -15.94
C VAL A 329 1.37 -10.67 -14.85
N LYS A 330 2.63 -10.24 -14.95
CA LYS A 330 3.65 -10.52 -13.93
C LYS A 330 3.28 -9.98 -12.56
N PHE A 331 2.80 -8.75 -12.47
CA PHE A 331 2.31 -8.20 -11.21
C PHE A 331 1.16 -9.02 -10.63
N ASN A 332 0.19 -9.41 -11.44
CA ASN A 332 -0.97 -10.17 -10.99
C ASN A 332 -0.63 -11.61 -10.59
N ASN A 333 0.46 -12.17 -11.12
CA ASN A 333 0.93 -13.52 -10.80
C ASN A 333 1.68 -13.63 -9.47
N GLN A 334 1.83 -12.54 -8.71
CA GLN A 334 2.57 -12.51 -7.45
C GLN A 334 1.59 -12.44 -6.27
N PRO A 335 0.98 -13.53 -5.82
CA PRO A 335 0.12 -13.49 -4.66
C PRO A 335 0.96 -13.31 -3.40
N ALA A 336 0.44 -12.53 -2.47
CA ALA A 336 0.97 -12.48 -1.12
C ALA A 336 0.49 -13.71 -0.34
N PRO A 337 1.35 -14.38 0.45
CA PRO A 337 0.89 -15.46 1.31
C PRO A 337 -0.15 -14.94 2.29
N PRO A 338 -1.15 -15.74 2.62
CA PRO A 338 -2.20 -15.31 3.54
C PRO A 338 -1.64 -14.92 4.89
N LYS A 339 -2.04 -13.77 5.37
CA LYS A 339 -1.80 -13.33 6.75
C LYS A 339 -2.71 -14.08 7.70
N VAL A 340 -2.34 -14.12 8.97
CA VAL A 340 -3.10 -14.77 10.06
C VAL A 340 -3.27 -13.83 11.25
N GLY A 341 -4.26 -14.08 12.11
CA GLY A 341 -4.48 -13.30 13.32
C GLY A 341 -4.81 -11.82 13.05
N ILE A 342 -4.27 -10.92 13.86
CA ILE A 342 -4.51 -9.46 13.75
C ILE A 342 -3.94 -8.91 12.43
N THR A 343 -2.82 -9.41 11.95
CA THR A 343 -2.23 -8.99 10.68
C THR A 343 -3.19 -9.22 9.50
N LEU A 344 -3.96 -10.33 9.51
CA LEU A 344 -5.02 -10.56 8.52
C LEU A 344 -6.14 -9.53 8.62
N LYS A 345 -6.55 -9.16 9.82
CA LYS A 345 -7.61 -8.16 10.05
C LYS A 345 -7.18 -6.75 9.69
N GLU A 346 -5.90 -6.44 9.86
CA GLU A 346 -5.28 -5.17 9.53
C GLU A 346 -5.30 -4.90 8.01
N SER A 347 -4.96 -5.92 7.23
CA SER A 347 -4.93 -5.84 5.77
C SER A 347 -5.20 -7.21 5.16
N SER A 348 -6.40 -7.42 4.65
CA SER A 348 -6.82 -8.68 4.04
C SER A 348 -6.56 -8.74 2.53
N THR A 349 -5.47 -8.15 2.07
CA THR A 349 -5.02 -8.26 0.68
C THR A 349 -4.24 -9.55 0.47
N TYR A 350 -4.37 -10.14 -0.72
CA TYR A 350 -3.78 -11.44 -1.08
C TYR A 350 -2.89 -11.37 -2.31
N THR A 351 -2.60 -10.18 -2.77
CA THR A 351 -1.70 -9.89 -3.88
C THR A 351 -0.59 -8.96 -3.42
N ASP A 352 0.54 -9.00 -4.11
CA ASP A 352 1.53 -7.92 -4.01
C ASP A 352 0.85 -6.59 -4.27
N PHE A 353 1.18 -5.59 -3.48
CA PHE A 353 0.56 -4.28 -3.58
C PHE A 353 1.48 -3.29 -4.29
N ALA A 354 1.49 -3.33 -5.63
CA ALA A 354 2.24 -2.38 -6.44
C ALA A 354 1.37 -1.18 -6.84
N ASN A 355 1.85 0.04 -6.62
CA ASN A 355 1.18 1.26 -7.05
C ASN A 355 2.00 2.00 -8.11
N LEU A 356 1.46 2.14 -9.31
CA LEU A 356 2.10 2.75 -10.46
C LEU A 356 1.65 4.19 -10.64
N ASN A 357 2.58 5.13 -10.75
CA ASN A 357 2.28 6.55 -10.93
C ASN A 357 2.35 6.96 -12.41
N THR A 358 1.33 7.66 -12.89
CA THR A 358 1.19 8.10 -14.29
C THR A 358 0.83 9.57 -14.37
N GLY A 359 1.45 10.34 -15.25
CA GLY A 359 1.18 11.77 -15.44
C GLY A 359 1.92 12.68 -14.46
N GLY A 360 1.22 13.67 -13.91
CA GLY A 360 1.79 14.65 -12.97
C GLY A 360 2.70 15.68 -13.65
N ILE A 361 3.81 16.02 -12.98
CA ILE A 361 4.83 16.95 -13.46
C ILE A 361 6.18 16.29 -13.63
N THR A 362 7.03 16.84 -14.48
CA THR A 362 8.44 16.49 -14.63
C THR A 362 9.29 17.08 -13.50
N PRO A 363 10.55 16.66 -13.31
CA PRO A 363 11.44 17.23 -12.29
C PRO A 363 11.66 18.74 -12.40
N ASP A 364 11.59 19.29 -13.61
CA ASP A 364 11.66 20.74 -13.88
C ASP A 364 10.29 21.45 -13.76
N GLY A 365 9.25 20.70 -13.39
CA GLY A 365 7.91 21.22 -13.11
C GLY A 365 7.05 21.45 -14.35
N GLN A 366 7.37 20.84 -15.49
CA GLN A 366 6.50 20.88 -16.68
C GLN A 366 5.45 19.76 -16.64
N ASN A 367 4.57 19.70 -17.64
CA ASN A 367 3.62 18.61 -17.78
C ASN A 367 4.36 17.28 -17.97
N GLY A 368 4.04 16.28 -17.12
CA GLY A 368 4.66 14.95 -17.14
C GLY A 368 3.97 13.93 -18.05
N VAL A 369 2.77 14.24 -18.56
CA VAL A 369 2.03 13.34 -19.46
C VAL A 369 2.76 13.20 -20.80
N ASN A 370 2.97 11.95 -21.22
CA ASN A 370 3.69 11.60 -22.45
C ASN A 370 3.01 10.40 -23.15
N ASP A 371 3.59 9.89 -24.23
CA ASP A 371 3.00 8.77 -25.00
C ASP A 371 2.82 7.50 -24.15
N VAL A 372 3.82 7.18 -23.32
CA VAL A 372 3.73 6.01 -22.43
C VAL A 372 2.63 6.17 -21.38
N SER A 373 2.30 7.41 -20.96
CA SER A 373 1.17 7.65 -20.05
C SER A 373 -0.15 7.15 -20.65
N TYR A 374 -0.38 7.37 -21.95
CA TYR A 374 -1.58 6.86 -22.63
C TYR A 374 -1.53 5.35 -22.85
N LEU A 375 -0.37 4.78 -23.19
CA LEU A 375 -0.20 3.33 -23.28
C LEU A 375 -0.51 2.62 -21.96
N ILE A 376 -0.10 3.20 -20.83
CA ILE A 376 -0.42 2.68 -19.49
C ILE A 376 -1.94 2.73 -19.23
N LEU A 377 -2.63 3.83 -19.62
CA LEU A 377 -4.09 3.90 -19.49
C LEU A 377 -4.80 2.86 -20.38
N ASP A 378 -4.31 2.63 -21.60
CA ASP A 378 -4.88 1.61 -22.48
C ASP A 378 -4.61 0.19 -21.94
N CYS A 379 -3.40 -0.11 -21.50
CA CYS A 379 -3.05 -1.36 -20.83
C CYS A 379 -3.97 -1.63 -19.62
N MET A 380 -4.16 -0.64 -18.78
CA MET A 380 -5.04 -0.73 -17.60
C MET A 380 -6.49 -1.04 -18.00
N ASP A 381 -7.02 -0.33 -19.01
CA ASP A 381 -8.39 -0.49 -19.50
C ASP A 381 -8.64 -1.86 -20.14
N GLU A 382 -7.64 -2.40 -20.84
CA GLU A 382 -7.72 -3.70 -21.48
C GLU A 382 -7.56 -4.86 -20.50
N MET A 383 -6.54 -4.77 -19.64
CA MET A 383 -6.17 -5.88 -18.75
C MET A 383 -7.17 -6.10 -17.61
N LYS A 384 -7.66 -5.05 -16.98
CA LYS A 384 -8.58 -5.11 -15.83
C LYS A 384 -8.14 -6.15 -14.78
N LEU A 385 -6.89 -6.06 -14.37
CA LEU A 385 -6.29 -6.90 -13.34
C LEU A 385 -6.28 -6.17 -12.00
N LEU A 386 -6.22 -6.91 -10.90
CA LEU A 386 -6.14 -6.33 -9.56
C LEU A 386 -4.82 -5.58 -9.36
N GLN A 387 -3.73 -6.10 -9.93
CA GLN A 387 -2.40 -5.52 -9.85
C GLN A 387 -1.80 -5.29 -11.25
N PRO A 388 -0.97 -4.22 -11.38
CA PRO A 388 -0.68 -3.20 -10.39
C PRO A 388 -1.87 -2.28 -10.14
N SER A 389 -1.99 -1.76 -8.92
CA SER A 389 -2.85 -0.61 -8.65
C SER A 389 -2.28 0.59 -9.39
N SER A 390 -3.13 1.38 -10.01
CA SER A 390 -2.67 2.50 -10.83
C SER A 390 -3.24 3.81 -10.36
N ASN A 391 -2.38 4.79 -10.19
CA ASN A 391 -2.78 6.16 -9.90
C ASN A 391 -2.50 7.10 -11.07
N VAL A 392 -3.36 8.06 -11.22
CA VAL A 392 -3.23 9.16 -12.17
C VAL A 392 -2.97 10.44 -11.38
N GLN A 393 -1.77 10.98 -11.52
CA GLN A 393 -1.39 12.25 -10.91
C GLN A 393 -1.87 13.40 -11.78
N ILE A 394 -2.70 14.25 -11.21
CA ILE A 394 -3.29 15.40 -11.88
C ILE A 394 -2.66 16.68 -11.34
N SER A 395 -2.06 17.47 -12.23
CA SER A 395 -1.54 18.79 -11.94
C SER A 395 -2.39 19.86 -12.66
N ARG A 396 -2.16 21.11 -12.32
CA ARG A 396 -2.75 22.26 -13.07
C ARG A 396 -2.32 22.26 -14.54
N LYS A 397 -1.19 21.63 -14.87
CA LYS A 397 -0.64 21.50 -16.22
C LYS A 397 -1.14 20.26 -16.97
N THR A 398 -1.81 19.35 -16.30
CA THR A 398 -2.32 18.11 -16.91
C THR A 398 -3.35 18.40 -17.99
N PRO A 399 -3.18 17.90 -19.23
CA PRO A 399 -4.13 18.08 -20.31
C PRO A 399 -5.51 17.54 -19.94
N GLN A 400 -6.58 18.30 -20.25
CA GLN A 400 -7.95 17.87 -19.97
C GLN A 400 -8.30 16.54 -20.66
N LYS A 401 -7.72 16.28 -21.82
CA LYS A 401 -7.89 15.04 -22.56
C LYS A 401 -7.39 13.83 -21.78
N PHE A 402 -6.23 13.96 -21.11
CA PHE A 402 -5.68 12.88 -20.27
C PHE A 402 -6.57 12.60 -19.04
N LEU A 403 -7.00 13.67 -18.35
CA LEU A 403 -7.94 13.51 -17.22
C LEU A 403 -9.24 12.85 -17.66
N LYS A 404 -9.83 13.28 -18.79
CA LYS A 404 -11.07 12.66 -19.31
C LYS A 404 -10.86 11.20 -19.66
N ARG A 405 -9.73 10.80 -20.29
CA ARG A 405 -9.43 9.40 -20.58
C ARG A 405 -9.34 8.57 -19.30
N ALA A 406 -8.70 9.08 -18.26
CA ALA A 406 -8.66 8.42 -16.95
C ALA A 406 -10.05 8.30 -16.31
N CYS A 407 -10.89 9.34 -16.38
CA CYS A 407 -12.28 9.30 -15.94
C CYS A 407 -13.14 8.30 -16.74
N GLU A 408 -12.91 8.17 -18.07
CA GLU A 408 -13.58 7.15 -18.91
C GLU A 408 -13.31 5.74 -18.41
N ILE A 409 -12.10 5.47 -17.94
CA ILE A 409 -11.75 4.17 -17.37
C ILE A 409 -12.41 3.99 -16.00
N ALA A 410 -12.27 4.98 -15.12
CA ALA A 410 -12.81 4.92 -13.76
C ALA A 410 -14.34 4.71 -13.73
N ARG A 411 -15.10 5.39 -14.64
CA ARG A 411 -16.56 5.23 -14.71
C ARG A 411 -17.05 3.86 -15.19
N LYS A 412 -16.13 2.97 -15.66
CA LYS A 412 -16.48 1.59 -16.01
C LYS A 412 -16.71 0.70 -14.79
N GLY A 413 -16.41 1.20 -13.57
CA GLY A 413 -16.87 0.63 -12.32
C GLY A 413 -15.97 -0.42 -11.67
N TRP A 414 -14.76 -0.68 -12.19
CA TRP A 414 -13.83 -1.63 -11.59
C TRP A 414 -12.78 -1.00 -10.64
N GLY A 415 -13.00 0.26 -10.26
CA GLY A 415 -12.29 0.93 -9.17
C GLY A 415 -10.91 1.48 -9.50
N GLN A 416 -10.48 1.50 -10.75
CA GLN A 416 -9.21 2.09 -11.20
C GLN A 416 -9.44 3.01 -12.40
N PRO A 417 -8.55 4.02 -12.60
CA PRO A 417 -7.51 4.48 -11.70
C PRO A 417 -8.05 5.30 -10.52
N ALA A 418 -7.21 5.49 -9.49
CA ALA A 418 -7.41 6.53 -8.48
C ALA A 418 -6.73 7.84 -8.92
N PHE A 419 -7.21 8.98 -8.41
CA PHE A 419 -6.73 10.32 -8.79
C PHE A 419 -6.00 10.99 -7.64
N TYR A 420 -4.86 11.60 -7.93
CA TYR A 420 -3.98 12.22 -6.94
C TYR A 420 -3.59 13.63 -7.35
N ASN A 421 -3.52 14.51 -6.38
CA ASN A 421 -3.16 15.91 -6.56
C ASN A 421 -1.63 16.10 -6.54
N THR A 422 -1.05 16.34 -7.69
CA THR A 422 0.40 16.54 -7.83
C THR A 422 0.92 17.70 -7.01
N GLU A 423 0.20 18.82 -6.97
CA GLU A 423 0.59 20.00 -6.21
C GLU A 423 0.59 19.72 -4.69
N ALA A 424 -0.46 19.05 -4.21
CA ALA A 424 -0.53 18.64 -2.80
C ALA A 424 0.63 17.69 -2.44
N ILE A 425 0.88 16.65 -3.25
CA ILE A 425 1.99 15.70 -3.04
C ILE A 425 3.34 16.43 -2.91
N VAL A 426 3.62 17.35 -3.84
CA VAL A 426 4.89 18.11 -3.81
C VAL A 426 4.98 18.95 -2.55
N GLN A 427 3.89 19.63 -2.17
CA GLN A 427 3.89 20.48 -0.98
C GLN A 427 3.98 19.65 0.32
N GLU A 428 3.28 18.51 0.40
CA GLU A 428 3.38 17.56 1.51
C GLU A 428 4.82 17.09 1.74
N LEU A 429 5.50 16.72 0.65
CA LEU A 429 6.90 16.30 0.70
C LEU A 429 7.82 17.45 1.13
N MET A 430 7.59 18.67 0.65
CA MET A 430 8.35 19.85 1.10
C MET A 430 8.09 20.17 2.57
N ASN A 431 6.85 20.11 3.03
CA ASN A 431 6.49 20.28 4.44
C ASN A 431 7.09 19.19 5.34
N ALA A 432 7.39 18.02 4.74
CA ALA A 432 8.13 16.93 5.39
C ALA A 432 9.66 17.10 5.32
N GLY A 433 10.16 18.26 4.90
CA GLY A 433 11.59 18.59 4.86
C GLY A 433 12.36 18.09 3.63
N LYS A 434 11.67 17.62 2.57
CA LYS A 434 12.30 17.21 1.32
C LYS A 434 12.63 18.44 0.47
N THR A 435 13.68 18.34 -0.33
CA THR A 435 13.98 19.39 -1.33
C THR A 435 12.91 19.43 -2.42
N LEU A 436 12.70 20.57 -3.06
CA LEU A 436 11.76 20.69 -4.19
C LEU A 436 12.12 19.70 -5.32
N ALA A 437 13.41 19.47 -5.57
CA ALA A 437 13.87 18.53 -6.59
C ALA A 437 13.44 17.09 -6.26
N ASP A 438 13.62 16.64 -5.02
CA ASP A 438 13.21 15.30 -4.57
C ASP A 438 11.68 15.19 -4.49
N ALA A 439 10.99 16.25 -4.06
CA ALA A 439 9.53 16.29 -4.00
C ALA A 439 8.89 16.15 -5.38
N ARG A 440 9.40 16.83 -6.41
CA ARG A 440 8.92 16.73 -7.79
C ARG A 440 9.17 15.35 -8.43
N ARG A 441 10.19 14.62 -7.96
CA ARG A 441 10.47 13.24 -8.38
C ARG A 441 9.69 12.20 -7.58
N GLY A 442 9.06 12.62 -6.49
CA GLY A 442 8.22 11.78 -5.66
C GLY A 442 6.82 11.54 -6.22
N GLY A 443 6.01 10.89 -5.44
CA GLY A 443 4.63 10.51 -5.77
C GLY A 443 4.04 9.66 -4.65
N THR A 444 3.11 8.78 -4.98
CA THR A 444 2.50 7.87 -4.02
C THR A 444 3.05 6.45 -4.16
N SER A 445 3.31 5.82 -3.03
CA SER A 445 3.95 4.49 -2.98
C SER A 445 2.96 3.34 -2.76
N GLY A 446 2.03 3.52 -1.84
CA GLY A 446 0.98 2.54 -1.49
C GLY A 446 -0.41 3.03 -1.91
N CYS A 447 -1.34 3.06 -0.95
CA CYS A 447 -2.72 3.50 -1.23
C CYS A 447 -2.80 5.00 -1.51
N VAL A 448 -2.19 5.82 -0.64
CA VAL A 448 -2.15 7.29 -0.72
C VAL A 448 -0.82 7.88 -0.24
N GLU A 449 0.08 7.06 0.21
CA GLU A 449 1.29 7.42 0.93
C GLU A 449 2.29 8.16 0.04
N THR A 450 2.59 9.42 0.37
CA THR A 450 3.54 10.25 -0.37
C THR A 450 4.98 9.95 0.02
N CYS A 451 5.83 9.73 -0.97
CA CYS A 451 7.23 9.33 -0.81
C CYS A 451 8.15 10.05 -1.80
N ALA A 452 9.34 10.42 -1.35
CA ALA A 452 10.43 10.89 -2.22
C ALA A 452 11.15 9.69 -2.84
N PHE A 453 10.75 9.30 -4.05
CA PHE A 453 11.16 8.06 -4.72
C PHE A 453 12.67 7.89 -4.79
N GLY A 454 13.16 6.74 -4.32
CA GLY A 454 14.57 6.40 -4.25
C GLY A 454 15.41 7.17 -3.25
N ASN A 455 14.81 8.10 -2.49
CA ASN A 455 15.50 8.94 -1.50
C ASN A 455 15.04 8.71 -0.06
N GLU A 456 13.92 8.04 0.13
CA GLU A 456 13.25 7.96 1.43
C GLU A 456 13.05 6.53 1.91
N ALA A 457 13.43 6.28 3.15
CA ALA A 457 12.93 5.16 3.92
C ALA A 457 11.57 5.58 4.49
N TYR A 458 10.54 5.25 3.73
CA TYR A 458 9.15 5.48 4.08
C TYR A 458 8.62 4.23 4.81
N ILE A 459 8.29 4.36 6.08
CA ILE A 459 7.86 3.22 6.87
C ILE A 459 6.48 3.50 7.48
N LEU A 460 5.52 2.67 7.19
CA LEU A 460 4.26 2.60 7.92
C LEU A 460 4.46 1.80 9.21
N THR A 461 3.86 2.29 10.29
CA THR A 461 3.97 1.64 11.60
C THR A 461 2.69 0.92 12.01
N GLY A 462 1.57 1.18 11.35
CA GLY A 462 0.27 0.59 11.63
C GLY A 462 -0.84 1.64 11.74
N TYR A 463 -2.02 1.20 12.14
CA TYR A 463 -3.23 2.02 12.22
C TYR A 463 -3.55 2.40 13.66
N PHE A 464 -4.21 3.54 13.84
CA PHE A 464 -4.65 4.07 15.13
C PHE A 464 -6.16 4.29 15.15
N ASN A 465 -6.86 3.65 16.08
CA ASN A 465 -8.32 3.66 16.21
C ASN A 465 -8.79 4.89 16.99
N ILE A 466 -8.98 6.01 16.30
CA ILE A 466 -9.37 7.27 16.95
C ILE A 466 -10.73 7.15 17.68
N PRO A 467 -11.78 6.53 17.08
CA PRO A 467 -13.06 6.32 17.77
C PRO A 467 -12.96 5.48 19.06
N LYS A 468 -12.08 4.46 19.08
CA LYS A 468 -11.88 3.61 20.28
C LYS A 468 -11.34 4.41 21.48
N VAL A 469 -10.50 5.39 21.20
CA VAL A 469 -10.00 6.31 22.26
C VAL A 469 -11.15 7.06 22.92
N PHE A 470 -12.15 7.50 22.14
CA PHE A 470 -13.32 8.16 22.69
C PHE A 470 -14.23 7.21 23.48
N GLU A 471 -14.44 5.98 23.00
CA GLU A 471 -15.14 4.93 23.76
C GLU A 471 -14.50 4.71 25.14
N LEU A 472 -13.19 4.64 25.21
CA LEU A 472 -12.44 4.52 26.45
C LEU A 472 -12.54 5.78 27.31
N THR A 473 -12.58 6.97 26.72
CA THR A 473 -12.78 8.24 27.45
C THR A 473 -14.13 8.25 28.17
N LEU A 474 -15.21 7.83 27.50
CA LEU A 474 -16.55 7.75 28.09
C LEU A 474 -16.65 6.73 29.23
N ASN A 475 -15.79 5.72 29.23
CA ASN A 475 -15.76 4.63 30.21
C ASN A 475 -14.58 4.71 31.19
N ASN A 476 -14.06 5.91 31.48
CA ASN A 476 -12.96 6.13 32.42
C ASN A 476 -11.72 5.25 32.14
N GLY A 477 -11.38 5.06 30.87
CA GLY A 477 -10.25 4.26 30.39
C GLY A 477 -10.49 2.74 30.40
N TYR A 478 -11.67 2.27 30.78
CA TYR A 478 -12.02 0.85 30.80
C TYR A 478 -12.56 0.37 29.44
N ASP A 479 -11.99 -0.70 28.93
CA ASP A 479 -12.46 -1.34 27.70
C ASP A 479 -13.47 -2.46 27.99
N LYS A 480 -14.72 -2.28 27.56
CA LYS A 480 -15.80 -3.23 27.77
C LYS A 480 -15.65 -4.52 26.95
N VAL A 481 -14.98 -4.47 25.80
CA VAL A 481 -14.78 -5.66 24.94
C VAL A 481 -13.70 -6.58 25.52
N SER A 482 -12.51 -6.08 25.81
CA SER A 482 -11.43 -6.86 26.43
C SER A 482 -11.58 -7.03 27.94
N LYS A 483 -12.48 -6.27 28.58
CA LYS A 483 -12.71 -6.20 30.04
C LYS A 483 -11.45 -5.82 30.83
N LYS A 484 -10.66 -4.90 30.28
CA LYS A 484 -9.41 -4.39 30.86
C LYS A 484 -9.43 -2.89 31.10
N GLN A 485 -8.72 -2.45 32.14
CA GLN A 485 -8.37 -1.05 32.31
C GLN A 485 -7.16 -0.76 31.43
N LEU A 486 -7.35 -0.05 30.30
CA LEU A 486 -6.33 0.20 29.30
C LEU A 486 -5.85 1.65 29.30
N GLY A 487 -6.76 2.58 29.52
CA GLY A 487 -6.51 4.01 29.45
C GLY A 487 -6.39 4.69 30.81
N LEU A 488 -6.21 6.00 30.77
CA LEU A 488 -6.17 6.86 31.96
C LEU A 488 -7.55 6.93 32.63
N GLN A 489 -7.57 6.98 33.95
CA GLN A 489 -8.76 7.19 34.73
C GLN A 489 -8.98 8.71 34.92
N LEU A 490 -9.76 9.32 34.02
CA LEU A 490 -9.98 10.77 33.97
C LEU A 490 -11.38 11.20 34.45
N GLY A 491 -12.24 10.23 34.79
CA GLY A 491 -13.64 10.39 35.12
C GLY A 491 -14.54 9.61 34.16
N TYR A 492 -15.77 9.31 34.58
CA TYR A 492 -16.82 8.73 33.74
C TYR A 492 -17.49 9.82 32.89
N ALA A 493 -18.16 9.45 31.82
CA ALA A 493 -18.78 10.38 30.89
C ALA A 493 -19.67 11.43 31.58
N ALA A 494 -20.48 11.04 32.61
CA ALA A 494 -21.34 11.92 33.36
C ALA A 494 -20.62 12.89 34.30
N ASP A 495 -19.35 12.68 34.58
CA ASP A 495 -18.55 13.58 35.43
C ASP A 495 -18.20 14.90 34.71
N PHE A 496 -18.10 14.88 33.37
CA PHE A 496 -17.78 16.04 32.55
C PHE A 496 -18.99 16.96 32.40
N LYS A 497 -18.91 18.18 32.94
CA LYS A 497 -20.04 19.14 32.98
C LYS A 497 -20.12 19.97 31.70
N THR A 498 -19.02 20.10 30.94
CA THR A 498 -18.96 20.83 29.69
C THR A 498 -18.37 19.94 28.58
N TYR A 499 -18.68 20.29 27.34
CA TYR A 499 -18.07 19.63 26.18
C TYR A 499 -16.55 19.78 26.20
N ASP A 500 -16.05 20.93 26.61
CA ASP A 500 -14.60 21.19 26.64
C ASP A 500 -13.87 20.28 27.65
N GLU A 501 -14.48 20.02 28.82
CA GLU A 501 -13.94 19.05 29.79
C GLU A 501 -13.86 17.63 29.20
N LEU A 502 -14.92 17.19 28.51
CA LEU A 502 -14.95 15.89 27.84
C LEU A 502 -13.90 15.83 26.70
N PHE A 503 -13.82 16.87 25.89
CA PHE A 503 -12.88 16.94 24.77
C PHE A 503 -11.42 16.98 25.27
N ASP A 504 -11.13 17.66 26.37
CA ASP A 504 -9.83 17.66 27.01
C ASP A 504 -9.46 16.28 27.58
N ALA A 505 -10.42 15.56 28.15
CA ALA A 505 -10.21 14.17 28.59
C ALA A 505 -9.90 13.25 27.38
N PHE A 506 -10.62 13.40 26.28
CA PHE A 506 -10.36 12.67 25.02
C PHE A 506 -8.97 12.97 24.47
N LYS A 507 -8.54 14.22 24.44
CA LYS A 507 -7.18 14.60 24.03
C LYS A 507 -6.11 13.93 24.89
N LYS A 508 -6.28 13.91 26.22
CA LYS A 508 -5.33 13.24 27.15
C LYS A 508 -5.25 11.74 26.89
N GLN A 509 -6.40 11.07 26.68
CA GLN A 509 -6.43 9.64 26.32
C GLN A 509 -5.71 9.39 25.00
N MET A 510 -5.96 10.22 23.97
CA MET A 510 -5.33 10.10 22.66
C MET A 510 -3.82 10.21 22.76
N LYS A 511 -3.32 11.23 23.45
CA LYS A 511 -1.88 11.40 23.70
C LYS A 511 -1.27 10.18 24.38
N TYR A 512 -1.92 9.65 25.41
CA TYR A 512 -1.45 8.49 26.15
C TYR A 512 -1.27 7.25 25.24
N PHE A 513 -2.26 6.95 24.40
CA PHE A 513 -2.17 5.79 23.50
C PHE A 513 -1.20 6.02 22.34
N ILE A 514 -1.06 7.24 21.84
CA ILE A 514 -0.01 7.62 20.88
C ILE A 514 1.38 7.39 21.51
N ASP A 515 1.58 7.75 22.77
CA ASP A 515 2.85 7.53 23.48
C ASP A 515 3.18 6.02 23.56
N VAL A 516 2.21 5.19 23.95
CA VAL A 516 2.38 3.73 23.99
C VAL A 516 2.73 3.17 22.61
N LYS A 517 2.02 3.60 21.57
CA LYS A 517 2.24 3.16 20.19
C LYS A 517 3.63 3.52 19.68
N ILE A 518 4.06 4.78 19.84
CA ILE A 518 5.36 5.27 19.35
C ILE A 518 6.51 4.59 20.09
N GLN A 519 6.41 4.37 21.40
CA GLN A 519 7.42 3.63 22.15
C GLN A 519 7.62 2.21 21.59
N GLY A 520 6.54 1.49 21.34
CA GLY A 520 6.60 0.17 20.73
C GLY A 520 7.18 0.21 19.31
N SER A 521 6.74 1.16 18.49
CA SER A 521 7.25 1.33 17.13
C SER A 521 8.76 1.60 17.10
N ASN A 522 9.29 2.38 18.05
CA ASN A 522 10.73 2.64 18.17
C ASN A 522 11.51 1.36 18.53
N ILE A 523 10.97 0.52 19.40
CA ILE A 523 11.56 -0.79 19.72
C ILE A 523 11.62 -1.67 18.49
N ILE A 524 10.51 -1.76 17.75
CA ILE A 524 10.41 -2.55 16.50
C ILE A 524 11.44 -2.06 15.47
N GLU A 525 11.57 -0.74 15.32
CA GLU A 525 12.52 -0.14 14.40
C GLU A 525 13.97 -0.58 14.71
N LYS A 526 14.35 -0.60 15.99
CA LYS A 526 15.65 -1.07 16.41
C LYS A 526 15.86 -2.57 16.13
N ILE A 527 14.84 -3.38 16.37
CA ILE A 527 14.89 -4.83 16.07
C ILE A 527 15.09 -5.05 14.56
N PHE A 528 14.39 -4.28 13.70
CA PHE A 528 14.58 -4.36 12.24
C PHE A 528 16.01 -3.93 11.83
N ALA A 529 16.53 -2.85 12.38
CA ALA A 529 17.90 -2.40 12.09
C ALA A 529 18.94 -3.48 12.45
N ASP A 530 18.74 -4.19 13.56
CA ASP A 530 19.72 -5.17 14.06
C ASP A 530 19.57 -6.56 13.40
N CYS A 531 18.35 -6.98 13.07
CA CYS A 531 18.06 -8.35 12.67
C CYS A 531 17.66 -8.49 11.20
N MET A 532 17.13 -7.41 10.58
CA MET A 532 16.57 -7.43 9.24
C MET A 532 17.15 -6.33 8.36
N PRO A 533 18.48 -6.19 8.26
CA PRO A 533 19.04 -5.29 7.25
C PRO A 533 18.59 -5.71 5.85
N ALA A 534 18.46 -4.72 4.97
CA ALA A 534 17.99 -4.85 3.61
C ALA A 534 19.07 -4.41 2.60
N PRO A 535 20.15 -5.18 2.43
CA PRO A 535 21.28 -4.78 1.60
C PRO A 535 20.91 -4.56 0.13
N PHE A 536 20.00 -5.34 -0.45
CA PHE A 536 19.56 -5.14 -1.82
C PHE A 536 18.76 -3.83 -1.98
N LEU A 537 17.76 -3.58 -1.12
CA LEU A 537 17.02 -2.32 -1.13
C LEU A 537 17.91 -1.11 -0.86
N SER A 538 18.92 -1.26 -0.03
CA SER A 538 19.90 -0.20 0.29
C SER A 538 20.70 0.25 -0.93
N ILE A 539 21.01 -0.64 -1.88
CA ILE A 539 21.66 -0.27 -3.14
C ILE A 539 20.81 0.72 -3.94
N LEU A 540 19.50 0.51 -3.93
CA LEU A 540 18.52 1.27 -4.71
C LEU A 540 18.14 2.60 -4.06
N THR A 541 18.45 2.77 -2.77
CA THR A 541 18.10 3.96 -2.00
C THR A 541 19.32 4.91 -1.90
N ASN A 542 19.12 6.16 -2.32
CA ASN A 542 20.18 7.15 -2.30
C ASN A 542 20.70 7.40 -0.89
N ASP A 543 21.98 7.67 -0.84
CA ASP A 543 22.82 7.92 0.32
C ASP A 543 23.20 6.67 1.13
N CYS A 544 22.52 5.51 0.99
CA CYS A 544 22.86 4.30 1.73
C CYS A 544 24.30 3.82 1.44
N ILE A 545 24.69 3.74 0.14
CA ILE A 545 26.06 3.35 -0.24
C ILE A 545 27.08 4.39 0.28
N ALA A 546 26.82 5.68 0.08
CA ALA A 546 27.75 6.75 0.48
C ALA A 546 27.94 6.82 2.00
N LYS A 547 26.86 6.57 2.77
CA LYS A 547 26.92 6.53 4.22
C LYS A 547 27.44 5.21 4.78
N GLY A 548 27.49 4.15 3.97
CA GLY A 548 27.75 2.78 4.43
C GLY A 548 26.69 2.29 5.44
N LYS A 549 25.45 2.73 5.30
CA LYS A 549 24.34 2.39 6.23
C LYS A 549 23.16 1.78 5.49
N ASP A 550 22.58 0.77 6.11
CA ASP A 550 21.40 0.08 5.60
C ASP A 550 20.14 0.96 5.64
N TYR A 551 19.19 0.66 4.76
CA TYR A 551 17.87 1.27 4.70
C TYR A 551 17.17 1.25 6.07
N ASN A 552 17.16 0.10 6.75
CA ASN A 552 16.56 -0.06 8.08
C ASN A 552 17.42 0.51 9.23
N ALA A 553 18.62 1.01 8.93
CA ALA A 553 19.53 1.62 9.89
C ALA A 553 19.72 3.13 9.68
N GLY A 554 18.85 3.79 8.94
CA GLY A 554 18.91 5.23 8.70
C GLY A 554 19.83 5.64 7.55
N GLY A 555 20.16 4.73 6.64
CA GLY A 555 21.01 4.99 5.48
C GLY A 555 20.40 5.94 4.45
N ALA A 556 19.08 5.89 4.27
CA ALA A 556 18.37 6.73 3.32
C ALA A 556 18.59 8.24 3.58
N ARG A 557 18.38 9.05 2.54
CA ARG A 557 18.45 10.53 2.67
C ARG A 557 17.42 11.04 3.64
N TYR A 558 16.18 10.53 3.56
CA TYR A 558 15.07 10.85 4.45
C TYR A 558 14.59 9.57 5.14
N ASN A 559 14.28 9.67 6.44
CA ASN A 559 13.84 8.55 7.27
C ASN A 559 12.55 8.93 7.98
N THR A 560 11.41 8.64 7.36
CA THR A 560 10.09 9.07 7.86
C THR A 560 9.27 7.85 8.29
N LYS A 561 8.60 7.97 9.45
CA LYS A 561 7.64 6.99 9.96
C LYS A 561 6.25 7.58 9.95
N TYR A 562 5.28 6.75 9.62
CA TYR A 562 3.90 7.20 9.52
C TYR A 562 3.00 6.38 10.43
N LEU A 563 2.13 7.07 11.17
CA LEU A 563 1.03 6.50 11.94
C LEU A 563 -0.28 6.85 11.24
N GLN A 564 -1.08 5.84 10.92
CA GLN A 564 -2.29 5.99 10.11
C GLN A 564 -3.52 6.15 11.00
N GLY A 565 -4.15 7.33 10.96
CA GLY A 565 -5.42 7.58 11.66
C GLY A 565 -6.61 6.96 10.93
N VAL A 566 -7.52 6.33 11.68
CA VAL A 566 -8.72 5.68 11.15
C VAL A 566 -9.95 6.13 11.91
N GLY A 567 -11.08 6.30 11.20
CA GLY A 567 -12.39 6.58 11.77
C GLY A 567 -12.67 8.06 12.04
N ILE A 568 -12.05 8.98 11.26
CA ILE A 568 -12.25 10.43 11.47
C ILE A 568 -13.72 10.85 11.30
N GLY A 569 -14.45 10.29 10.34
CA GLY A 569 -15.89 10.57 10.17
C GLY A 569 -16.70 10.06 11.36
N THR A 570 -16.43 8.85 11.83
CA THR A 570 -17.11 8.28 13.01
C THR A 570 -16.89 9.13 14.27
N ILE A 571 -15.62 9.48 14.57
CA ILE A 571 -15.33 10.26 15.79
C ILE A 571 -15.90 11.68 15.71
N THR A 572 -15.84 12.31 14.55
CA THR A 572 -16.42 13.64 14.33
C THR A 572 -17.91 13.63 14.60
N ASP A 573 -18.62 12.67 14.03
CA ASP A 573 -20.07 12.53 14.22
C ASP A 573 -20.43 12.15 15.67
N CYS A 574 -19.60 11.37 16.37
CA CYS A 574 -19.79 11.07 17.79
C CYS A 574 -19.68 12.34 18.65
N LEU A 575 -18.62 13.10 18.46
CA LEU A 575 -18.41 14.34 19.22
C LEU A 575 -19.46 15.39 18.88
N ALA A 576 -19.84 15.53 17.60
CA ALA A 576 -20.89 16.44 17.17
C ALA A 576 -22.26 16.06 17.80
N ALA A 577 -22.61 14.79 17.81
CA ALA A 577 -23.86 14.30 18.40
C ALA A 577 -23.90 14.54 19.91
N VAL A 578 -22.80 14.27 20.62
CA VAL A 578 -22.70 14.51 22.08
C VAL A 578 -22.76 16.00 22.37
N LYS A 579 -21.94 16.82 21.68
CA LYS A 579 -21.93 18.27 21.87
C LYS A 579 -23.33 18.86 21.65
N TYR A 580 -23.94 18.54 20.52
CA TYR A 580 -25.23 19.06 20.12
C TYR A 580 -26.36 18.63 21.07
N ASN A 581 -26.51 17.34 21.38
CA ASN A 581 -27.64 16.81 22.09
C ASN A 581 -27.52 16.90 23.61
N VAL A 582 -26.33 16.66 24.17
CA VAL A 582 -26.13 16.65 25.63
C VAL A 582 -25.85 18.05 26.16
N TYR A 583 -24.93 18.79 25.53
CA TYR A 583 -24.47 20.06 26.07
C TYR A 583 -25.23 21.26 25.53
N ASP A 584 -25.43 21.38 24.21
CA ASP A 584 -26.02 22.57 23.59
C ASP A 584 -27.56 22.56 23.68
N LYS A 585 -28.20 21.46 23.19
CA LYS A 585 -29.68 21.38 23.12
C LYS A 585 -30.33 20.71 24.32
N LYS A 586 -29.56 19.92 25.08
CA LYS A 586 -30.03 19.16 26.24
C LYS A 586 -31.24 18.27 25.93
N ASN A 587 -31.17 17.58 24.77
CA ASN A 587 -32.22 16.68 24.29
C ASN A 587 -32.30 15.41 25.15
N PHE A 588 -31.20 14.99 25.74
CA PHE A 588 -31.05 13.90 26.70
C PHE A 588 -29.78 14.12 27.54
N THR A 589 -29.68 13.44 28.67
CA THR A 589 -28.51 13.50 29.56
C THR A 589 -27.39 12.57 29.10
N MET A 590 -26.20 12.75 29.65
CA MET A 590 -25.10 11.83 29.39
C MET A 590 -25.38 10.42 29.91
N ASP A 591 -26.04 10.28 31.05
CA ASP A 591 -26.47 8.98 31.63
C ASP A 591 -27.45 8.24 30.70
N GLU A 592 -28.41 8.97 30.11
CA GLU A 592 -29.34 8.39 29.12
C GLU A 592 -28.61 7.92 27.86
N LEU A 593 -27.62 8.68 27.39
CA LEU A 593 -26.75 8.26 26.25
C LEU A 593 -25.97 7.02 26.61
N MET A 594 -25.30 6.99 27.77
CA MET A 594 -24.48 5.83 28.17
C MET A 594 -25.33 4.57 28.30
N ALA A 595 -26.56 4.66 28.87
CA ALA A 595 -27.49 3.54 28.91
C ALA A 595 -27.86 3.06 27.49
N ALA A 596 -28.15 3.99 26.58
CA ALA A 596 -28.45 3.64 25.19
C ALA A 596 -27.27 2.95 24.47
N LEU A 597 -26.05 3.38 24.73
CA LEU A 597 -24.84 2.75 24.17
C LEU A 597 -24.65 1.33 24.74
N ASP A 598 -24.85 1.14 26.03
CA ASP A 598 -24.72 -0.16 26.71
C ASP A 598 -25.77 -1.17 26.21
N ASP A 599 -26.98 -0.72 25.93
CA ASP A 599 -28.06 -1.52 25.38
C ASP A 599 -28.01 -1.65 23.85
N ASN A 600 -26.92 -1.17 23.19
CA ASN A 600 -26.80 -1.13 21.74
C ASN A 600 -28.02 -0.47 21.06
N PHE A 601 -28.53 0.57 21.68
CA PHE A 601 -29.76 1.34 21.37
C PHE A 601 -31.06 0.55 21.40
N ILE A 602 -31.10 -0.69 21.87
CA ILE A 602 -32.34 -1.48 22.02
C ILE A 602 -33.20 -0.85 23.10
N GLY A 603 -34.43 -0.43 22.75
CA GLY A 603 -35.33 0.31 23.65
C GLY A 603 -35.01 1.81 23.80
N HIS A 604 -34.06 2.32 23.03
CA HIS A 604 -33.63 3.73 23.02
C HIS A 604 -33.80 4.40 21.64
N GLU A 605 -34.84 4.05 20.90
CA GLU A 605 -35.08 4.47 19.52
C GLU A 605 -35.11 6.01 19.35
N ARG A 606 -35.63 6.73 20.39
CA ARG A 606 -35.63 8.20 20.39
C ARG A 606 -34.21 8.75 20.36
N ILE A 607 -33.29 8.23 21.18
CA ILE A 607 -31.90 8.68 21.24
C ILE A 607 -31.21 8.30 19.94
N LEU A 608 -31.38 7.06 19.45
CA LEU A 608 -30.83 6.60 18.17
C LEU A 608 -31.27 7.53 17.03
N ASN A 609 -32.56 7.88 16.94
CA ASN A 609 -33.04 8.77 15.89
C ASN A 609 -32.43 10.18 15.99
N LEU A 610 -32.27 10.73 17.18
CA LEU A 610 -31.65 12.03 17.39
C LEU A 610 -30.19 12.04 16.97
N VAL A 611 -29.39 11.06 17.42
CA VAL A 611 -27.95 11.03 17.12
C VAL A 611 -27.67 10.66 15.66
N LYS A 612 -28.50 9.84 15.04
CA LYS A 612 -28.31 9.38 13.67
C LYS A 612 -28.82 10.37 12.62
N ASN A 613 -30.03 10.91 12.82
CA ASN A 613 -30.76 11.64 11.80
C ASN A 613 -30.93 13.14 12.07
N HIS A 614 -30.71 13.60 13.31
CA HIS A 614 -31.00 14.99 13.71
C HIS A 614 -29.81 15.71 14.38
N SER A 615 -28.63 15.16 14.26
CA SER A 615 -27.37 15.80 14.70
C SER A 615 -26.57 16.29 13.51
N PRO A 616 -25.76 17.34 13.64
CA PRO A 616 -24.80 17.75 12.61
C PRO A 616 -23.88 16.61 12.22
N LYS A 617 -23.57 16.49 10.92
CA LYS A 617 -22.78 15.39 10.35
C LYS A 617 -21.67 15.91 9.45
N TYR A 618 -20.49 15.33 9.59
CA TYR A 618 -19.37 15.54 8.70
C TYR A 618 -19.69 15.05 7.27
N GLY A 619 -19.15 15.76 6.27
CA GLY A 619 -19.37 15.44 4.86
C GLY A 619 -20.55 16.19 4.21
N ASN A 620 -21.16 17.14 4.89
CA ASN A 620 -22.33 17.90 4.41
C ASN A 620 -22.07 19.42 4.24
N ASP A 621 -20.80 19.85 4.28
CA ASP A 621 -20.40 21.26 4.32
C ASP A 621 -21.06 21.99 5.50
N ASP A 622 -21.16 21.29 6.65
CA ASP A 622 -21.73 21.80 7.90
C ASP A 622 -20.59 22.22 8.84
N GLU A 623 -20.45 23.51 9.04
CA GLU A 623 -19.37 24.09 9.82
C GLU A 623 -19.35 23.59 11.28
N TYR A 624 -20.50 23.22 11.86
CA TYR A 624 -20.55 22.67 13.21
C TYR A 624 -19.80 21.34 13.35
N ALA A 625 -19.99 20.43 12.39
CA ALA A 625 -19.31 19.14 12.38
C ALA A 625 -17.88 19.24 11.83
N ASP A 626 -17.70 20.04 10.77
CA ASP A 626 -16.40 20.17 10.09
C ASP A 626 -15.34 20.82 11.00
N GLU A 627 -15.73 21.77 11.86
CA GLU A 627 -14.81 22.37 12.85
C GLU A 627 -14.37 21.35 13.91
N ILE A 628 -15.26 20.42 14.32
CA ILE A 628 -14.89 19.32 15.22
C ILE A 628 -13.90 18.38 14.52
N MET A 629 -14.12 18.05 13.26
CA MET A 629 -13.18 17.23 12.46
C MET A 629 -11.79 17.87 12.44
N LYS A 630 -11.70 19.17 12.17
CA LYS A 630 -10.42 19.90 12.16
C LYS A 630 -9.72 19.80 13.53
N GLN A 631 -10.44 20.07 14.63
CA GLN A 631 -9.86 20.02 15.97
C GLN A 631 -9.34 18.62 16.33
N VAL A 632 -10.06 17.56 15.96
CA VAL A 632 -9.62 16.17 16.18
C VAL A 632 -8.37 15.87 15.35
N PHE A 633 -8.39 16.23 14.07
CA PHE A 633 -7.28 16.00 13.18
C PHE A 633 -6.03 16.77 13.59
N GLU A 634 -6.16 18.08 13.86
CA GLU A 634 -5.06 18.95 14.28
C GLU A 634 -4.41 18.44 15.59
N TYR A 635 -5.22 17.98 16.54
CA TYR A 635 -4.69 17.41 17.76
C TYR A 635 -3.94 16.09 17.51
N TYR A 636 -4.53 15.16 16.74
CA TYR A 636 -3.88 13.90 16.38
C TYR A 636 -2.57 14.14 15.62
N GLN A 637 -2.60 15.00 14.62
CA GLN A 637 -1.43 15.37 13.83
C GLN A 637 -0.36 16.05 14.71
N GLY A 638 -0.74 16.96 15.59
CA GLY A 638 0.17 17.68 16.48
C GLY A 638 0.85 16.75 17.50
N GLU A 639 0.16 15.71 17.98
CA GLU A 639 0.74 14.74 18.93
C GLU A 639 1.69 13.73 18.27
N VAL A 640 1.57 13.48 16.97
CA VAL A 640 2.41 12.52 16.25
C VAL A 640 3.55 13.18 15.49
N THR A 641 3.26 14.28 14.77
CA THR A 641 4.22 14.88 13.83
C THR A 641 5.40 15.52 14.56
N GLY A 642 6.59 15.24 14.04
CA GLY A 642 7.84 15.81 14.57
C GLY A 642 8.45 15.03 15.75
N ARG A 643 7.79 13.98 16.24
CA ARG A 643 8.42 13.09 17.23
C ARG A 643 9.59 12.36 16.59
N PRO A 644 10.73 12.24 17.28
CA PRO A 644 11.90 11.55 16.74
C PRO A 644 11.65 10.06 16.61
N ASN A 645 12.17 9.47 15.55
CA ASN A 645 12.30 8.03 15.40
C ASN A 645 13.75 7.58 15.68
N MET A 646 13.98 6.26 15.70
CA MET A 646 15.29 5.70 16.05
C MET A 646 16.33 5.79 14.91
N LEU A 647 15.91 6.20 13.70
CA LEU A 647 16.77 6.26 12.51
C LEU A 647 17.19 7.68 12.13
N GLY A 648 17.04 8.63 13.06
CA GLY A 648 17.43 10.03 12.84
C GLY A 648 16.42 10.85 12.01
N GLY A 649 15.20 10.35 11.84
CA GLY A 649 14.09 11.05 11.22
C GLY A 649 12.94 11.31 12.21
N MET A 650 11.72 11.46 11.69
CA MET A 650 10.56 11.82 12.50
C MET A 650 9.30 11.04 12.11
N TYR A 651 8.33 11.05 13.03
CA TYR A 651 6.97 10.58 12.78
C TYR A 651 6.13 11.64 12.08
N ARG A 652 5.19 11.20 11.26
CA ARG A 652 4.12 11.95 10.61
C ARG A 652 2.84 11.14 10.58
N VAL A 653 1.77 11.68 10.02
CA VAL A 653 0.46 11.03 9.95
C VAL A 653 0.01 10.80 8.51
N ASN A 654 -0.76 9.72 8.31
CA ASN A 654 -1.63 9.49 7.17
C ASN A 654 -3.06 9.28 7.67
N MET A 655 -4.03 9.41 6.76
CA MET A 655 -5.43 9.15 7.06
C MET A 655 -5.99 8.13 6.07
N LEU A 656 -5.80 6.85 6.35
CA LEU A 656 -6.30 5.74 5.53
C LEU A 656 -6.41 4.44 6.36
N PRO A 657 -7.30 3.50 6.01
CA PRO A 657 -7.53 2.30 6.80
C PRO A 657 -7.07 1.00 6.15
N THR A 658 -6.84 0.92 4.83
CA THR A 658 -6.88 -0.33 4.06
C THR A 658 -8.18 -1.11 4.37
N THR A 659 -8.15 -2.16 5.21
CA THR A 659 -9.34 -2.85 5.73
C THR A 659 -9.51 -2.70 7.25
N CYS A 660 -8.60 -1.99 7.90
CA CYS A 660 -8.51 -1.92 9.36
C CYS A 660 -9.74 -1.27 10.03
N HIS A 661 -10.49 -0.42 9.30
CA HIS A 661 -11.75 0.16 9.75
C HIS A 661 -12.81 -0.89 10.09
N VAL A 662 -12.78 -2.06 9.42
CA VAL A 662 -13.65 -3.20 9.73
C VAL A 662 -13.25 -3.82 11.06
N TYR A 663 -11.97 -4.15 11.22
CA TYR A 663 -11.44 -4.70 12.46
C TYR A 663 -11.62 -3.74 13.65
N PHE A 664 -11.39 -2.45 13.44
CA PHE A 664 -11.58 -1.45 14.49
C PHE A 664 -13.03 -1.32 14.94
N GLY A 665 -13.98 -1.44 14.02
CA GLY A 665 -15.39 -1.52 14.38
C GLY A 665 -15.73 -2.80 15.16
N GLU A 666 -15.17 -3.96 14.75
CA GLU A 666 -15.38 -5.26 15.40
C GLU A 666 -15.03 -5.24 16.89
N VAL A 667 -13.98 -4.51 17.29
CA VAL A 667 -13.50 -4.40 18.68
C VAL A 667 -14.15 -3.26 19.47
N MET A 668 -15.21 -2.63 18.94
CA MET A 668 -15.90 -1.50 19.57
C MET A 668 -17.37 -1.82 19.88
N MET A 669 -17.85 -1.28 21.00
CA MET A 669 -19.27 -1.22 21.35
C MET A 669 -20.02 -0.18 20.49
N ALA A 670 -21.31 0.03 20.74
CA ALA A 670 -22.08 1.09 20.09
C ALA A 670 -21.46 2.48 20.34
N SER A 671 -21.59 3.38 19.38
CA SER A 671 -21.00 4.72 19.46
C SER A 671 -22.03 5.84 19.32
N ALA A 672 -21.70 7.03 19.86
CA ALA A 672 -22.61 8.15 20.05
C ALA A 672 -23.17 8.77 18.76
N ASN A 673 -22.67 8.38 17.58
CA ASN A 673 -23.24 8.76 16.28
C ASN A 673 -24.38 7.85 15.80
N GLY A 674 -24.74 6.80 16.58
CA GLY A 674 -25.76 5.81 16.22
C GLY A 674 -25.21 4.57 15.50
N ARG A 675 -23.88 4.37 15.42
CA ARG A 675 -23.24 3.14 14.95
C ARG A 675 -23.47 2.04 16.00
N LEU A 676 -23.92 0.88 15.57
CA LEU A 676 -24.13 -0.28 16.45
C LEU A 676 -22.80 -0.94 16.82
N ALA A 677 -22.82 -1.72 17.91
CA ALA A 677 -21.67 -2.51 18.33
C ALA A 677 -21.16 -3.43 17.20
N HIS A 678 -19.86 -3.56 17.09
CA HIS A 678 -19.15 -4.43 16.14
C HIS A 678 -19.34 -4.10 14.64
N VAL A 679 -19.98 -2.96 14.31
CA VAL A 679 -20.10 -2.46 12.94
C VAL A 679 -18.84 -1.66 12.55
N PRO A 680 -18.34 -1.75 11.30
CA PRO A 680 -17.16 -0.99 10.85
C PRO A 680 -17.27 0.52 11.11
N VAL A 681 -16.18 1.15 11.49
CA VAL A 681 -16.06 2.62 11.56
C VAL A 681 -15.91 3.23 10.17
N SER A 682 -15.92 4.58 10.05
CA SER A 682 -15.67 5.26 8.77
C SER A 682 -14.25 4.98 8.23
N GLU A 683 -14.12 4.92 6.92
CA GLU A 683 -12.86 4.64 6.24
C GLU A 683 -12.18 5.92 5.76
N GLY A 684 -10.83 5.96 5.80
CA GLY A 684 -10.04 7.11 5.36
C GLY A 684 -10.48 8.42 5.99
N ILE A 685 -10.70 9.41 5.13
CA ILE A 685 -11.30 10.69 5.50
C ILE A 685 -12.76 10.82 5.03
N SER A 686 -13.32 9.73 4.53
CA SER A 686 -14.71 9.71 4.09
C SER A 686 -15.68 9.91 5.26
N PRO A 687 -16.84 10.53 5.02
CA PRO A 687 -17.91 10.61 6.02
C PRO A 687 -18.37 9.23 6.50
N GLU A 688 -19.07 9.19 7.62
CA GLU A 688 -19.76 7.97 8.08
C GLU A 688 -20.79 7.53 7.03
N LYS A 689 -20.95 6.23 6.86
CA LYS A 689 -21.83 5.62 5.83
C LYS A 689 -23.27 6.12 5.95
N GLY A 690 -23.78 6.71 4.89
CA GLY A 690 -25.12 7.28 4.81
C GLY A 690 -25.32 8.60 5.56
N ALA A 691 -24.25 9.22 6.07
CA ALA A 691 -24.31 10.51 6.76
C ALA A 691 -24.20 11.71 5.78
N ASP A 692 -23.55 11.53 4.64
CA ASP A 692 -23.26 12.54 3.62
C ASP A 692 -24.42 12.68 2.61
N VAL A 693 -25.44 13.43 2.97
CA VAL A 693 -26.70 13.55 2.20
C VAL A 693 -26.78 14.78 1.28
N ASN A 694 -25.82 15.70 1.35
CA ASN A 694 -25.82 16.95 0.61
C ASN A 694 -25.05 16.91 -0.72
N GLY A 695 -24.74 15.69 -1.22
CA GLY A 695 -24.10 15.45 -2.51
C GLY A 695 -22.57 15.58 -2.50
N PRO A 696 -21.91 15.20 -3.61
CA PRO A 696 -20.46 15.01 -3.66
C PRO A 696 -19.68 16.32 -3.50
N THR A 697 -20.27 17.46 -3.88
CA THR A 697 -19.64 18.79 -3.70
C THR A 697 -19.54 19.15 -2.23
N ALA A 698 -20.56 18.85 -1.42
CA ALA A 698 -20.52 19.07 0.03
C ALA A 698 -19.46 18.18 0.68
N VAL A 699 -19.37 16.91 0.26
CA VAL A 699 -18.34 16.00 0.75
C VAL A 699 -16.93 16.53 0.51
N ILE A 700 -16.59 16.91 -0.73
CA ILE A 700 -15.24 17.42 -1.03
C ILE A 700 -14.92 18.73 -0.31
N LYS A 701 -15.92 19.58 -0.04
CA LYS A 701 -15.72 20.80 0.76
C LYS A 701 -15.45 20.49 2.24
N SER A 702 -16.22 19.60 2.85
CA SER A 702 -15.96 19.15 4.23
C SER A 702 -14.56 18.52 4.34
N CYS A 703 -14.22 17.59 3.43
CA CYS A 703 -12.92 16.93 3.41
C CYS A 703 -11.75 17.91 3.19
N ALA A 704 -11.94 18.92 2.35
CA ALA A 704 -10.91 19.94 2.06
C ALA A 704 -10.60 20.89 3.24
N LYS A 705 -11.43 20.90 4.29
CA LYS A 705 -11.15 21.66 5.51
C LYS A 705 -10.05 21.01 6.38
N MET A 706 -9.74 19.73 6.16
CA MET A 706 -8.56 19.08 6.75
C MET A 706 -7.28 19.64 6.11
N ASP A 707 -6.24 19.84 6.88
CA ASP A 707 -4.93 20.24 6.35
C ASP A 707 -4.19 19.03 5.75
N HIS A 708 -4.51 18.70 4.50
CA HIS A 708 -3.88 17.60 3.76
C HIS A 708 -2.37 17.77 3.63
N LEU A 709 -1.91 19.02 3.48
CA LEU A 709 -0.50 19.33 3.23
C LEU A 709 0.42 19.03 4.42
N MET A 710 -0.16 18.83 5.61
CA MET A 710 0.55 18.41 6.81
C MET A 710 0.54 16.89 7.02
N THR A 711 0.00 16.13 6.09
CA THR A 711 -0.03 14.66 6.12
C THR A 711 1.00 14.06 5.16
N GLY A 712 1.08 12.75 5.12
CA GLY A 712 1.73 11.97 4.06
C GLY A 712 0.71 11.25 3.17
N GLY A 713 -0.53 11.76 3.12
CA GLY A 713 -1.61 11.27 2.28
C GLY A 713 -2.91 11.00 3.03
N THR A 714 -4.02 11.29 2.37
CA THR A 714 -5.39 11.09 2.87
C THR A 714 -6.23 10.39 1.81
N LEU A 715 -7.13 9.52 2.23
CA LEU A 715 -7.95 8.70 1.35
C LEU A 715 -9.42 9.11 1.38
N LEU A 716 -9.95 9.52 0.22
CA LEU A 716 -11.37 9.83 0.03
C LEU A 716 -12.01 8.88 -0.98
N ASN A 717 -13.08 8.19 -0.58
CA ASN A 717 -13.95 7.41 -1.45
C ASN A 717 -15.20 8.20 -1.85
N GLN A 718 -15.62 8.01 -3.10
CA GLN A 718 -16.92 8.45 -3.61
C GLN A 718 -17.61 7.27 -4.32
N LYS A 719 -18.92 7.13 -4.17
CA LYS A 719 -19.72 6.13 -4.86
C LYS A 719 -20.77 6.81 -5.73
N PHE A 720 -20.80 6.45 -7.02
CA PHE A 720 -21.78 6.95 -7.97
C PHE A 720 -22.55 5.79 -8.59
N THR A 721 -23.82 6.03 -8.91
CA THR A 721 -24.51 5.11 -9.83
C THR A 721 -23.99 5.33 -11.26
N PRO A 722 -23.94 4.30 -12.12
CA PRO A 722 -23.44 4.45 -13.49
C PRO A 722 -24.15 5.53 -14.33
N SER A 723 -25.44 5.76 -14.07
CA SER A 723 -26.23 6.78 -14.75
C SER A 723 -25.76 8.21 -14.50
N VAL A 724 -25.27 8.50 -13.30
CA VAL A 724 -24.82 9.84 -12.88
C VAL A 724 -23.58 10.31 -13.64
N VAL A 725 -22.69 9.36 -13.97
CA VAL A 725 -21.43 9.64 -14.69
C VAL A 725 -21.50 9.23 -16.16
N ALA A 726 -22.70 8.96 -16.67
CA ALA A 726 -22.91 8.56 -18.06
C ALA A 726 -22.76 9.74 -19.05
N GLY A 727 -22.48 9.40 -20.31
CA GLY A 727 -22.35 10.39 -21.39
C GLY A 727 -21.17 11.35 -21.22
N GLU A 728 -21.16 12.40 -22.04
CA GLU A 728 -20.12 13.44 -22.01
C GLU A 728 -20.32 14.40 -20.82
N GLU A 729 -21.56 14.65 -20.43
CA GLU A 729 -21.90 15.52 -19.30
C GLU A 729 -21.43 14.91 -17.98
N GLY A 730 -21.79 13.65 -17.71
CA GLY A 730 -21.34 12.96 -16.49
C GLY A 730 -19.81 12.83 -16.43
N LEU A 731 -19.15 12.62 -17.57
CA LEU A 731 -17.69 12.62 -17.68
C LEU A 731 -17.09 13.99 -17.32
N ASN A 732 -17.68 15.09 -17.79
CA ASN A 732 -17.24 16.43 -17.46
C ASN A 732 -17.46 16.75 -15.98
N GLN A 733 -18.61 16.37 -15.41
CA GLN A 733 -18.92 16.55 -13.99
C GLN A 733 -17.91 15.85 -13.10
N MET A 734 -17.56 14.58 -13.42
CA MET A 734 -16.54 13.81 -12.70
C MET A 734 -15.16 14.50 -12.78
N ALA A 735 -14.73 14.91 -13.97
CA ALA A 735 -13.46 15.62 -14.17
C ALA A 735 -13.41 16.95 -13.42
N ASN A 736 -14.53 17.70 -13.41
CA ASN A 736 -14.65 18.96 -12.69
C ASN A 736 -14.64 18.77 -11.17
N LEU A 737 -15.30 17.73 -10.66
CA LEU A 737 -15.27 17.38 -9.23
C LEU A 737 -13.83 17.14 -8.76
N ILE A 738 -13.07 16.34 -9.52
CA ILE A 738 -11.64 16.06 -9.22
C ILE A 738 -10.84 17.37 -9.20
N ARG A 739 -10.98 18.20 -10.23
CA ARG A 739 -10.26 19.47 -10.29
C ARG A 739 -10.67 20.44 -9.18
N SER A 740 -11.95 20.49 -8.84
CA SER A 740 -12.44 21.34 -7.76
C SER A 740 -11.86 20.92 -6.41
N TYR A 741 -11.84 19.62 -6.12
CA TYR A 741 -11.24 19.09 -4.91
C TYR A 741 -9.74 19.37 -4.83
N PHE A 742 -9.01 19.16 -5.93
CA PHE A 742 -7.57 19.39 -5.98
C PHE A 742 -7.21 20.88 -5.90
N ASN A 743 -8.07 21.78 -6.39
CA ASN A 743 -7.88 23.22 -6.21
C ASN A 743 -8.10 23.69 -4.76
N MET A 744 -8.73 22.87 -3.92
CA MET A 744 -8.87 23.08 -2.48
C MET A 744 -7.82 22.28 -1.67
N ASP A 745 -6.71 21.92 -2.29
CA ASP A 745 -5.60 21.14 -1.72
C ASP A 745 -5.96 19.71 -1.29
N GLY A 746 -7.10 19.18 -1.73
CA GLY A 746 -7.43 17.77 -1.54
C GLY A 746 -6.35 16.86 -2.12
N HIS A 747 -6.01 15.78 -1.43
CA HIS A 747 -4.89 14.91 -1.79
C HIS A 747 -5.25 13.86 -2.82
N HIS A 748 -6.31 13.08 -2.55
CA HIS A 748 -6.67 11.88 -3.31
C HIS A 748 -8.18 11.69 -3.35
N ILE A 749 -8.67 11.20 -4.48
CA ILE A 749 -10.06 10.77 -4.64
C ILE A 749 -10.13 9.51 -5.51
N GLN A 750 -10.95 8.55 -5.09
CA GLN A 750 -11.21 7.32 -5.84
C GLN A 750 -12.72 7.05 -5.91
N PHE A 751 -13.11 6.23 -6.89
CA PHE A 751 -14.52 6.06 -7.23
C PHE A 751 -14.93 4.60 -7.26
N ASN A 752 -16.12 4.31 -6.69
CA ASN A 752 -16.93 3.15 -7.00
C ASN A 752 -18.07 3.59 -7.91
N VAL A 753 -18.12 3.11 -9.14
CA VAL A 753 -19.22 3.43 -10.08
C VAL A 753 -20.07 2.19 -10.25
N ILE A 754 -20.97 1.97 -9.30
CA ILE A 754 -21.82 0.78 -9.21
C ILE A 754 -23.07 1.09 -8.40
N ASP A 755 -24.20 0.54 -8.80
CA ASP A 755 -25.43 0.69 -8.03
C ASP A 755 -25.57 -0.35 -6.91
N ARG A 756 -26.30 0.03 -5.87
CA ARG A 756 -26.54 -0.80 -4.69
C ARG A 756 -27.19 -2.14 -5.01
N GLN A 757 -28.11 -2.15 -5.97
CA GLN A 757 -28.83 -3.40 -6.33
C GLN A 757 -27.89 -4.43 -6.96
N THR A 758 -26.95 -4.00 -7.80
CA THR A 758 -25.90 -4.87 -8.36
C THR A 758 -25.05 -5.51 -7.27
N LEU A 759 -24.63 -4.71 -6.26
CA LEU A 759 -23.86 -5.22 -5.11
C LEU A 759 -24.66 -6.22 -4.26
N LEU A 760 -25.95 -5.96 -4.00
CA LEU A 760 -26.84 -6.89 -3.29
C LEU A 760 -27.03 -8.19 -4.07
N ASN A 761 -27.17 -8.11 -5.38
CA ASN A 761 -27.26 -9.30 -6.24
C ASN A 761 -25.96 -10.09 -6.24
N ALA A 762 -24.81 -9.39 -6.31
CA ALA A 762 -23.50 -10.03 -6.26
C ALA A 762 -23.23 -10.72 -4.91
N GLN A 763 -23.71 -10.16 -3.80
CA GLN A 763 -23.62 -10.80 -2.49
C GLN A 763 -24.51 -12.06 -2.41
N LYS A 764 -25.69 -12.02 -3.03
CA LYS A 764 -26.64 -13.15 -3.03
C LYS A 764 -26.27 -14.25 -4.02
N TYR A 765 -25.70 -13.89 -5.17
CA TYR A 765 -25.38 -14.80 -6.27
C TYR A 765 -23.92 -14.62 -6.73
N PRO A 766 -22.92 -14.92 -5.88
CA PRO A 766 -21.53 -14.55 -6.12
C PRO A 766 -20.94 -15.16 -7.41
N GLU A 767 -21.39 -16.33 -7.82
CA GLU A 767 -20.90 -16.99 -9.05
C GLU A 767 -21.36 -16.30 -10.34
N GLU A 768 -22.51 -15.60 -10.33
CA GLU A 768 -22.97 -14.83 -11.48
C GLU A 768 -22.18 -13.51 -11.65
N TYR A 769 -21.50 -13.06 -10.57
CA TYR A 769 -20.74 -11.80 -10.48
C TYR A 769 -19.27 -12.05 -10.18
N LYS A 770 -18.72 -13.20 -10.57
CA LYS A 770 -17.33 -13.59 -10.25
C LYS A 770 -16.27 -12.58 -10.70
N ASP A 771 -16.55 -11.83 -11.76
CA ASP A 771 -15.63 -10.85 -12.35
C ASP A 771 -15.88 -9.41 -11.84
N LEU A 772 -16.84 -9.23 -10.92
CA LEU A 772 -17.13 -7.92 -10.34
C LEU A 772 -15.99 -7.48 -9.42
N ILE A 773 -15.29 -6.43 -9.83
CA ILE A 773 -14.24 -5.78 -9.04
C ILE A 773 -14.80 -4.50 -8.44
N VAL A 774 -14.46 -4.21 -7.18
CA VAL A 774 -14.83 -2.99 -6.47
C VAL A 774 -13.61 -2.33 -5.86
N ARG A 775 -13.69 -1.01 -5.67
CA ARG A 775 -12.67 -0.25 -4.94
C ARG A 775 -12.97 -0.30 -3.44
N VAL A 776 -12.02 -0.76 -2.67
CA VAL A 776 -12.15 -0.87 -1.21
C VAL A 776 -11.65 0.43 -0.54
N ALA A 777 -10.38 0.51 -0.21
CA ALA A 777 -9.76 1.70 0.35
C ALA A 777 -8.27 1.71 -0.03
N GLY A 778 -7.96 2.34 -1.15
CA GLY A 778 -6.63 2.38 -1.75
C GLY A 778 -6.28 1.21 -2.66
N TYR A 779 -7.08 0.13 -2.68
CA TYR A 779 -6.92 -1.03 -3.55
C TYR A 779 -8.27 -1.51 -4.08
N SER A 780 -8.25 -2.35 -5.11
CA SER A 780 -9.43 -3.00 -5.68
C SER A 780 -9.35 -4.52 -5.47
N ASP A 781 -10.51 -5.16 -5.31
CA ASP A 781 -10.61 -6.63 -5.22
C ASP A 781 -11.92 -7.13 -5.83
N HIS A 782 -11.97 -8.42 -6.12
CA HIS A 782 -13.23 -9.06 -6.50
C HIS A 782 -14.21 -9.03 -5.34
N PHE A 783 -15.40 -8.52 -5.58
CA PHE A 783 -16.41 -8.34 -4.54
C PHE A 783 -16.72 -9.63 -3.77
N ARG A 784 -16.76 -10.79 -4.48
CA ARG A 784 -16.98 -12.10 -3.86
C ARG A 784 -15.87 -12.53 -2.89
N ASN A 785 -14.65 -12.00 -3.03
CA ASN A 785 -13.50 -12.33 -2.19
C ASN A 785 -13.47 -11.54 -0.87
N LEU A 786 -14.32 -10.52 -0.76
CA LEU A 786 -14.39 -9.68 0.43
C LEU A 786 -15.17 -10.36 1.55
N SER A 787 -14.78 -10.11 2.80
CA SER A 787 -15.58 -10.55 3.95
C SER A 787 -16.99 -9.93 3.89
N LYS A 788 -17.98 -10.62 4.46
CA LYS A 788 -19.36 -10.10 4.49
C LYS A 788 -19.46 -8.71 5.10
N ALA A 789 -18.70 -8.44 6.17
CA ALA A 789 -18.68 -7.12 6.82
C ALA A 789 -18.17 -6.02 5.87
N LEU A 790 -17.15 -6.33 5.06
CA LEU A 790 -16.61 -5.39 4.08
C LEU A 790 -17.54 -5.23 2.86
N GLN A 791 -18.20 -6.31 2.41
CA GLN A 791 -19.25 -6.22 1.39
C GLN A 791 -20.40 -5.32 1.85
N ASP A 792 -20.90 -5.53 3.07
CA ASP A 792 -21.97 -4.73 3.68
C ASP A 792 -21.54 -3.26 3.83
N GLU A 793 -20.29 -3.01 4.17
CA GLU A 793 -19.71 -1.67 4.25
C GLU A 793 -19.77 -0.96 2.88
N ILE A 794 -19.31 -1.59 1.80
CA ILE A 794 -19.32 -1.01 0.44
C ILE A 794 -20.75 -0.82 -0.07
N ILE A 795 -21.65 -1.76 0.20
CA ILE A 795 -23.09 -1.65 -0.15
C ILE A 795 -23.69 -0.41 0.49
N ASN A 796 -23.34 -0.10 1.75
CA ASN A 796 -23.93 0.97 2.54
C ASN A 796 -23.26 2.34 2.36
N ARG A 797 -22.19 2.46 1.54
CA ARG A 797 -21.63 3.76 1.14
C ARG A 797 -22.70 4.58 0.43
N THR A 798 -22.73 5.89 0.69
CA THR A 798 -23.69 6.79 0.09
C THR A 798 -23.54 6.84 -1.42
N GLU A 799 -24.63 6.65 -2.16
CA GLU A 799 -24.69 6.86 -3.60
C GLU A 799 -24.84 8.34 -3.89
N GLN A 800 -23.80 8.95 -4.41
CA GLN A 800 -23.74 10.37 -4.72
C GLN A 800 -24.40 10.69 -6.06
N SER A 801 -24.98 11.89 -6.19
CA SER A 801 -25.52 12.45 -7.44
C SER A 801 -25.13 13.91 -7.58
N PHE A 802 -24.95 14.38 -8.81
CA PHE A 802 -24.76 15.79 -9.12
C PHE A 802 -26.14 16.46 -9.28
N ASN A 803 -26.72 16.92 -8.19
CA ASN A 803 -28.00 17.64 -8.20
C ASN A 803 -27.77 19.14 -8.18
#